data_6ddd3964466c4c561ee299b16ae8ff42
#
_entry.id   6ddd3964466c4c561ee299b16ae8ff42
#
_cell.length_a   1.000
_cell.length_b   1.000
_cell.length_c   1.000
_cell.angle_alpha   90.00
_cell.angle_beta   90.00
_cell.angle_gamma   90.00
#
_symmetry.space_group_name_H-M   'P 1'
#
loop_
_entity.id
_entity.type
_entity.pdbx_description
1 polymer ?
#
loop_
_entity_poly.entity_id
_entity_poly.type
_entity_poly.pdbx_seq_one_letter_code
_entity_poly.pdbx_strand_id
1 'polypeptide(L)'
;MQFVNFTVALFTAFTMQARSAQQELPVLILSADAARDIKSEKSTDALLESSFQYSRRKADEVLKHPVTVPLPEDAGGGYTHEKHKRNYADMYHAALLFSITGDKAYSGFVGEMLLAYARLYPKLPLHPMRKENHPAGKLFWQGLNEAVWLFYSIQAYDLVKHEIRRKDRDRIEKELFRNMVRFISVDSYETFNKIHNHGTWAVAAVGMAGYVLGDKDMVERAVRGSEKDGKTGFLKQLDELFSPDGYYSEGPYYQRYAILPFMVFAEAIAQNQPELGIFEYRDNLLHKAVTTLLQLTNQNNEFYPINDAIKDKTYFSEELIFATNIAYERYKDADLLPVIRQTGRVSLTNAGLITARAVSRTEGETYNRIPMLIKDGSRGDQGGVALLRMPNASGTRLDALFKFASQGMGHGHFDRLGILLYDGDNEVLSDYGAARFLNVEAKDGGRYLKENKSYAKQSIAHNTLVADETSHYQGKVSEGSKNAPELLFSDFREDILIVSARENNAYKDVNMTRTVAMIAMEEAPDYPFLLDIFEADSDTPHQYDLNFRYPGQLMQTSFPYQRDQTLSAMGKNNGYQHLFKMASGKPGKGQATFTWLEGKKFYSITTLTDEDTELFFTQTGAHDPHFNLRTEKSYLIRQSGAKTHVFVSLIEPHGSFDPQLETVQNPDSEVEELRLVFEDEDYLVVSFRFRNRPAYLMALCRGETDEDGLHKLQIGEQTLSWKGAYLLTRKQ
;
A
#
# COMPACT_ATOMS: atom_id res chain seq x y z
N MET A 1 73.52 18.46 -40.13
CA MET A 1 73.21 17.04 -40.27
C MET A 1 72.40 16.63 -39.05
N GLN A 2 71.10 16.72 -39.15
CA GLN A 2 70.15 16.11 -38.18
C GLN A 2 68.96 15.66 -38.95
N PHE A 3 68.74 14.37 -38.92
CA PHE A 3 67.57 13.72 -39.55
C PHE A 3 66.35 13.93 -38.65
N VAL A 4 65.31 14.53 -39.26
CA VAL A 4 63.98 14.64 -38.63
C VAL A 4 63.17 13.41 -39.11
N ASN A 5 62.88 12.50 -38.19
CA ASN A 5 61.97 11.38 -38.44
C ASN A 5 60.53 11.88 -38.38
N PHE A 6 59.83 11.85 -39.54
CA PHE A 6 58.38 12.02 -39.61
C PHE A 6 57.71 10.67 -39.32
N THR A 7 57.12 10.54 -38.18
CA THR A 7 56.22 9.44 -37.85
C THR A 7 54.83 9.76 -38.44
N VAL A 8 54.45 9.07 -39.51
CA VAL A 8 53.10 9.12 -40.10
C VAL A 8 52.16 8.38 -39.14
N ALA A 9 51.38 9.12 -38.39
CA ALA A 9 50.25 8.57 -37.65
C ALA A 9 49.14 8.23 -38.67
N LEU A 10 48.91 6.95 -38.90
CA LEU A 10 47.72 6.46 -39.60
C LEU A 10 46.51 6.75 -38.72
N PHE A 11 45.76 7.81 -39.01
CA PHE A 11 44.41 8.00 -38.56
C PHE A 11 43.52 6.98 -39.28
N THR A 12 43.26 5.85 -38.67
CA THR A 12 42.13 4.99 -39.05
C THR A 12 40.88 5.77 -38.68
N ALA A 13 40.35 6.47 -39.68
CA ALA A 13 39.00 6.99 -39.63
C ALA A 13 38.02 5.80 -39.47
N PHE A 14 37.62 5.50 -38.28
CA PHE A 14 36.40 4.75 -38.05
C PHE A 14 35.26 5.65 -38.57
N THR A 15 34.90 5.43 -39.80
CA THR A 15 33.60 5.85 -40.31
C THR A 15 32.56 5.15 -39.47
N MET A 16 32.10 5.83 -38.44
CA MET A 16 30.78 5.58 -37.91
C MET A 16 29.81 5.80 -39.07
N GLN A 17 29.54 4.75 -39.81
CA GLN A 17 28.31 4.67 -40.56
C GLN A 17 27.19 4.87 -39.54
N ALA A 18 26.64 6.09 -39.54
CA ALA A 18 25.32 6.33 -39.01
C ALA A 18 24.39 5.38 -39.79
N ARG A 19 24.23 4.15 -39.31
CA ARG A 19 23.02 3.38 -39.58
C ARG A 19 21.91 4.34 -39.20
N SER A 20 21.15 4.81 -40.18
CA SER A 20 19.78 5.23 -39.95
C SER A 20 19.10 3.98 -39.38
N ALA A 21 19.11 3.88 -38.09
CA ALA A 21 18.50 2.78 -37.38
C ALA A 21 17.02 2.87 -37.71
N GLN A 22 16.57 2.10 -38.67
CA GLN A 22 15.20 1.61 -38.64
C GLN A 22 15.11 0.95 -37.27
N GLN A 23 14.47 1.65 -36.33
CA GLN A 23 14.32 1.21 -34.95
C GLN A 23 13.72 -0.19 -35.02
N GLU A 24 14.49 -1.21 -34.59
CA GLU A 24 14.00 -2.59 -34.57
C GLU A 24 12.71 -2.66 -33.77
N LEU A 25 11.67 -3.14 -34.42
CA LEU A 25 10.36 -3.30 -33.80
C LEU A 25 10.24 -4.71 -33.20
N PRO A 26 9.59 -4.87 -32.04
CA PRO A 26 8.92 -3.87 -31.19
C PRO A 26 9.88 -3.02 -30.34
N VAL A 27 9.41 -1.85 -29.87
CA VAL A 27 10.26 -0.86 -29.17
C VAL A 27 9.94 -0.69 -27.69
N LEU A 28 8.93 -1.38 -27.12
CA LEU A 28 8.51 -1.17 -25.74
C LEU A 28 9.10 -2.20 -24.77
N ILE A 29 8.52 -3.39 -24.65
CA ILE A 29 8.85 -4.31 -23.55
C ILE A 29 9.14 -5.75 -23.97
N LEU A 30 8.87 -6.12 -25.21
CA LEU A 30 9.12 -7.45 -25.74
C LEU A 30 9.83 -7.38 -27.09
N SER A 31 11.10 -7.77 -27.11
CA SER A 31 11.89 -7.85 -28.34
C SER A 31 11.56 -9.13 -29.13
N ALA A 32 11.86 -9.11 -30.45
CA ALA A 32 11.69 -10.28 -31.28
C ALA A 32 12.56 -11.48 -30.82
N ASP A 33 13.74 -11.20 -30.26
CA ASP A 33 14.64 -12.23 -29.75
C ASP A 33 14.04 -12.88 -28.51
N ALA A 34 13.57 -12.09 -27.53
CA ALA A 34 12.91 -12.61 -26.34
C ALA A 34 11.64 -13.40 -26.67
N ALA A 35 10.85 -12.96 -27.65
CA ALA A 35 9.68 -13.72 -28.10
C ALA A 35 10.05 -15.10 -28.66
N ARG A 36 11.16 -15.21 -29.43
CA ARG A 36 11.68 -16.51 -29.93
C ARG A 36 12.16 -17.39 -28.80
N ASP A 37 12.88 -16.82 -27.82
CA ASP A 37 13.37 -17.55 -26.65
C ASP A 37 12.20 -18.06 -25.80
N ILE A 38 11.20 -17.23 -25.52
CA ILE A 38 9.97 -17.64 -24.81
C ILE A 38 9.30 -18.81 -25.56
N LYS A 39 9.20 -18.74 -26.89
CA LYS A 39 8.63 -19.83 -27.70
C LYS A 39 9.37 -21.15 -27.51
N SER A 40 10.70 -21.11 -27.45
CA SER A 40 11.54 -22.32 -27.33
C SER A 40 11.58 -22.89 -25.90
N GLU A 41 11.53 -22.02 -24.88
CA GLU A 41 11.75 -22.37 -23.48
C GLU A 41 10.46 -22.63 -22.69
N LYS A 42 9.31 -22.09 -23.10
CA LYS A 42 8.05 -22.19 -22.35
C LYS A 42 7.63 -23.62 -21.98
N SER A 43 7.96 -24.61 -22.82
CA SER A 43 7.60 -26.01 -22.53
C SER A 43 8.48 -26.67 -21.46
N THR A 44 9.60 -26.06 -21.11
CA THR A 44 10.57 -26.55 -20.12
C THR A 44 10.61 -25.69 -18.85
N ASP A 45 10.02 -24.50 -18.89
CA ASP A 45 9.93 -23.59 -17.75
C ASP A 45 8.47 -23.42 -17.32
N ALA A 46 8.17 -23.80 -16.07
CA ALA A 46 6.81 -23.83 -15.53
C ALA A 46 6.16 -22.43 -15.46
N LEU A 47 6.94 -21.38 -15.16
CA LEU A 47 6.42 -20.00 -15.07
C LEU A 47 6.09 -19.44 -16.45
N LEU A 48 6.96 -19.68 -17.43
CA LEU A 48 6.71 -19.28 -18.82
C LEU A 48 5.50 -20.05 -19.39
N GLU A 49 5.41 -21.35 -19.13
CA GLU A 49 4.28 -22.15 -19.61
C GLU A 49 2.96 -21.69 -18.97
N SER A 50 2.95 -21.46 -17.65
CA SER A 50 1.78 -20.95 -16.93
C SER A 50 1.31 -19.60 -17.52
N SER A 51 2.25 -18.68 -17.77
CA SER A 51 1.97 -17.35 -18.33
C SER A 51 1.48 -17.43 -19.77
N PHE A 52 2.11 -18.30 -20.57
CA PHE A 52 1.71 -18.53 -21.96
C PHE A 52 0.29 -19.13 -22.03
N GLN A 53 -0.01 -20.13 -21.23
CA GLN A 53 -1.34 -20.75 -21.19
C GLN A 53 -2.43 -19.77 -20.66
N TYR A 54 -2.06 -18.90 -19.70
CA TYR A 54 -2.96 -17.85 -19.26
C TYR A 54 -3.35 -16.90 -20.40
N SER A 55 -2.35 -16.36 -21.12
CA SER A 55 -2.59 -15.49 -22.28
C SER A 55 -3.31 -16.22 -23.42
N ARG A 56 -2.98 -17.49 -23.67
CA ARG A 56 -3.60 -18.31 -24.68
C ARG A 56 -5.10 -18.52 -24.43
N ARG A 57 -5.49 -18.88 -23.20
CA ARG A 57 -6.93 -19.03 -22.88
C ARG A 57 -7.71 -17.75 -23.14
N LYS A 58 -7.12 -16.58 -22.85
CA LYS A 58 -7.75 -15.28 -23.11
C LYS A 58 -7.89 -15.01 -24.61
N ALA A 59 -6.81 -15.17 -25.36
CA ALA A 59 -6.78 -14.87 -26.79
C ALA A 59 -7.57 -15.89 -27.64
N ASP A 60 -7.50 -17.18 -27.32
CA ASP A 60 -8.28 -18.21 -28.06
C ASP A 60 -9.80 -18.03 -27.87
N GLU A 61 -10.22 -17.54 -26.69
CA GLU A 61 -11.65 -17.29 -26.42
C GLU A 61 -12.19 -16.17 -27.30
N VAL A 62 -11.44 -15.08 -27.47
CA VAL A 62 -11.91 -13.93 -28.27
C VAL A 62 -11.92 -14.20 -29.76
N LEU A 63 -11.08 -15.10 -30.28
CA LEU A 63 -11.09 -15.50 -31.68
C LEU A 63 -12.36 -16.28 -32.09
N LYS A 64 -13.11 -16.80 -31.14
CA LYS A 64 -14.40 -17.50 -31.39
C LYS A 64 -15.56 -16.54 -31.68
N HIS A 65 -15.38 -15.26 -31.41
CA HIS A 65 -16.43 -14.25 -31.46
C HIS A 65 -16.06 -13.11 -32.40
N PRO A 66 -17.06 -12.48 -33.07
CA PRO A 66 -16.78 -11.31 -33.89
C PRO A 66 -16.30 -10.12 -33.02
N VAL A 67 -15.43 -9.30 -33.61
CA VAL A 67 -15.00 -8.05 -33.00
C VAL A 67 -16.19 -7.14 -32.72
N THR A 68 -16.34 -6.73 -31.47
CA THR A 68 -17.44 -5.87 -31.00
C THR A 68 -16.89 -4.68 -30.25
N VAL A 69 -17.21 -3.47 -30.72
CA VAL A 69 -16.88 -2.19 -30.10
C VAL A 69 -18.19 -1.42 -29.89
N PRO A 70 -18.79 -1.48 -28.69
CA PRO A 70 -20.07 -0.81 -28.41
C PRO A 70 -19.89 0.72 -28.34
N LEU A 71 -21.00 1.46 -28.43
CA LEU A 71 -21.02 2.87 -28.05
C LEU A 71 -20.86 2.97 -26.51
N PRO A 72 -20.09 3.95 -26.03
CA PRO A 72 -19.94 4.17 -24.57
C PRO A 72 -21.24 4.71 -23.96
N GLU A 73 -21.83 3.97 -23.03
CA GLU A 73 -23.10 4.33 -22.37
C GLU A 73 -23.04 4.24 -20.85
N ASP A 74 -22.29 3.27 -20.32
CA ASP A 74 -22.29 2.93 -18.89
C ASP A 74 -21.10 3.52 -18.13
N ALA A 75 -21.33 3.82 -16.85
CA ALA A 75 -20.27 4.06 -15.89
C ALA A 75 -19.56 2.76 -15.48
N GLY A 76 -18.54 2.86 -14.61
CA GLY A 76 -17.79 1.71 -14.11
C GLY A 76 -18.69 0.60 -13.56
N GLY A 77 -18.39 -0.63 -13.95
CA GLY A 77 -19.19 -1.82 -13.64
C GLY A 77 -20.34 -2.11 -14.63
N GLY A 78 -20.69 -1.18 -15.53
CA GLY A 78 -21.70 -1.42 -16.56
C GLY A 78 -21.12 -2.12 -17.80
N TYR A 79 -22.00 -2.69 -18.63
CA TYR A 79 -21.63 -3.55 -19.77
C TYR A 79 -20.64 -2.91 -20.74
N THR A 80 -20.94 -1.69 -21.21
CA THR A 80 -20.10 -1.03 -22.23
C THR A 80 -18.73 -0.65 -21.65
N HIS A 81 -18.69 -0.19 -20.40
CA HIS A 81 -17.47 0.10 -19.68
C HIS A 81 -16.56 -1.14 -19.57
N GLU A 82 -17.12 -2.24 -19.05
CA GLU A 82 -16.36 -3.49 -18.88
C GLU A 82 -16.02 -4.14 -20.22
N LYS A 83 -16.82 -3.94 -21.27
CA LYS A 83 -16.48 -4.42 -22.63
C LYS A 83 -15.27 -3.69 -23.22
N HIS A 84 -15.17 -2.37 -23.05
CA HIS A 84 -13.98 -1.63 -23.48
C HIS A 84 -12.71 -2.05 -22.70
N LYS A 85 -12.84 -2.35 -21.41
CA LYS A 85 -11.74 -2.91 -20.60
C LYS A 85 -11.31 -4.29 -21.11
N ARG A 86 -12.25 -5.17 -21.37
CA ARG A 86 -11.95 -6.49 -21.95
C ARG A 86 -11.27 -6.33 -23.31
N ASN A 87 -11.74 -5.45 -24.17
CA ASN A 87 -11.19 -5.27 -25.51
C ASN A 87 -9.70 -4.91 -25.49
N TYR A 88 -9.23 -4.01 -24.62
CA TYR A 88 -7.78 -3.71 -24.57
C TYR A 88 -6.98 -4.88 -24.00
N ALA A 89 -7.49 -5.58 -23.00
CA ALA A 89 -6.82 -6.75 -22.45
C ALA A 89 -6.74 -7.90 -23.47
N ASP A 90 -7.83 -8.15 -24.19
CA ASP A 90 -7.88 -9.15 -25.25
C ASP A 90 -6.91 -8.85 -26.39
N MET A 91 -6.82 -7.58 -26.83
CA MET A 91 -5.82 -7.14 -27.80
C MET A 91 -4.39 -7.36 -27.32
N TYR A 92 -4.13 -7.04 -26.05
CA TYR A 92 -2.80 -7.20 -25.46
C TYR A 92 -2.37 -8.67 -25.43
N HIS A 93 -3.23 -9.58 -24.93
CA HIS A 93 -2.94 -11.02 -24.92
C HIS A 93 -2.80 -11.61 -26.30
N ALA A 94 -3.65 -11.22 -27.26
CA ALA A 94 -3.54 -11.67 -28.63
C ALA A 94 -2.24 -11.21 -29.30
N ALA A 95 -1.82 -9.96 -29.08
CA ALA A 95 -0.57 -9.43 -29.61
C ALA A 95 0.67 -10.14 -29.05
N LEU A 96 0.68 -10.47 -27.75
CA LEU A 96 1.73 -11.29 -27.14
C LEU A 96 1.81 -12.68 -27.79
N LEU A 97 0.67 -13.34 -27.98
CA LEU A 97 0.63 -14.66 -28.64
C LEU A 97 1.07 -14.61 -30.09
N PHE A 98 0.68 -13.56 -30.83
CA PHE A 98 1.22 -13.35 -32.16
C PHE A 98 2.74 -13.27 -32.16
N SER A 99 3.33 -12.44 -31.28
CA SER A 99 4.78 -12.28 -31.23
C SER A 99 5.52 -13.57 -30.89
N ILE A 100 4.94 -14.41 -30.01
CA ILE A 100 5.56 -15.66 -29.59
C ILE A 100 5.32 -16.79 -30.61
N THR A 101 4.12 -16.91 -31.15
CA THR A 101 3.74 -18.06 -32.00
C THR A 101 3.94 -17.80 -33.51
N GLY A 102 3.77 -16.55 -33.93
CA GLY A 102 3.69 -16.16 -35.36
C GLY A 102 2.31 -16.40 -35.99
N ASP A 103 1.29 -16.80 -35.19
CA ASP A 103 -0.05 -17.09 -35.73
C ASP A 103 -0.79 -15.79 -36.07
N LYS A 104 -1.06 -15.61 -37.36
CA LYS A 104 -1.67 -14.40 -37.92
C LYS A 104 -3.14 -14.20 -37.55
N ALA A 105 -3.81 -15.21 -37.00
CA ALA A 105 -5.17 -15.04 -36.48
C ALA A 105 -5.20 -14.00 -35.36
N TYR A 106 -4.21 -14.02 -34.45
CA TYR A 106 -4.10 -13.06 -33.37
C TYR A 106 -3.80 -11.63 -33.87
N SER A 107 -2.82 -11.45 -34.78
CA SER A 107 -2.54 -10.12 -35.34
C SER A 107 -3.70 -9.57 -36.15
N GLY A 108 -4.41 -10.44 -36.86
CA GLY A 108 -5.64 -10.11 -37.58
C GLY A 108 -6.74 -9.57 -36.66
N PHE A 109 -6.99 -10.26 -35.56
CA PHE A 109 -7.94 -9.81 -34.53
C PHE A 109 -7.58 -8.44 -33.97
N VAL A 110 -6.31 -8.22 -33.58
CA VAL A 110 -5.84 -6.93 -33.05
C VAL A 110 -6.03 -5.82 -34.07
N GLY A 111 -5.62 -6.07 -35.34
CA GLY A 111 -5.78 -5.10 -36.44
C GLY A 111 -7.25 -4.72 -36.70
N GLU A 112 -8.15 -5.71 -36.74
CA GLU A 112 -9.61 -5.49 -36.88
C GLU A 112 -10.20 -4.66 -35.75
N MET A 113 -9.82 -5.00 -34.49
CA MET A 113 -10.27 -4.27 -33.29
C MET A 113 -9.79 -2.82 -33.31
N LEU A 114 -8.52 -2.56 -33.57
CA LEU A 114 -7.96 -1.22 -33.70
C LEU A 114 -8.62 -0.40 -34.82
N LEU A 115 -8.92 -1.03 -35.94
CA LEU A 115 -9.65 -0.37 -37.04
C LEU A 115 -11.09 -0.03 -36.64
N ALA A 116 -11.76 -0.88 -35.85
CA ALA A 116 -13.09 -0.60 -35.37
C ALA A 116 -13.07 0.63 -34.42
N TYR A 117 -12.12 0.70 -33.50
CA TYR A 117 -11.91 1.89 -32.67
C TYR A 117 -11.51 3.13 -33.48
N ALA A 118 -10.67 3.01 -34.51
CA ALA A 118 -10.30 4.13 -35.39
C ALA A 118 -11.49 4.72 -36.15
N ARG A 119 -12.54 3.93 -36.42
CA ARG A 119 -13.80 4.41 -37.02
C ARG A 119 -14.71 5.08 -36.01
N LEU A 120 -14.66 4.66 -34.76
CA LEU A 120 -15.53 5.11 -33.69
C LEU A 120 -15.00 6.36 -32.98
N TYR A 121 -13.74 6.32 -32.52
CA TYR A 121 -13.16 7.29 -31.59
C TYR A 121 -13.24 8.77 -32.03
N PRO A 122 -12.98 9.12 -33.32
CA PRO A 122 -13.08 10.51 -33.76
C PRO A 122 -14.47 11.11 -33.63
N LYS A 123 -15.50 10.27 -33.63
CA LYS A 123 -16.92 10.68 -33.62
C LYS A 123 -17.49 10.77 -32.21
N LEU A 124 -16.77 10.27 -31.21
CA LEU A 124 -17.27 10.24 -29.84
C LEU A 124 -17.25 11.64 -29.21
N PRO A 125 -18.37 12.09 -28.62
CA PRO A 125 -18.37 13.18 -27.67
C PRO A 125 -17.72 12.74 -26.34
N LEU A 126 -17.69 13.63 -25.35
CA LEU A 126 -17.40 13.23 -23.98
C LEU A 126 -18.46 12.24 -23.48
N HIS A 127 -18.01 11.29 -22.66
CA HIS A 127 -18.85 10.20 -22.17
C HIS A 127 -20.18 10.67 -21.54
N PRO A 128 -21.33 10.04 -21.88
CA PRO A 128 -22.65 10.52 -21.43
C PRO A 128 -22.81 10.49 -19.89
N MET A 129 -22.16 9.56 -19.21
CA MET A 129 -22.20 9.41 -17.74
C MET A 129 -21.14 10.27 -17.01
N ARG A 130 -20.58 11.28 -17.68
CA ARG A 130 -19.60 12.18 -17.05
C ARG A 130 -20.23 12.93 -15.88
N LYS A 131 -19.43 13.19 -14.85
CA LYS A 131 -19.79 14.06 -13.72
C LYS A 131 -19.12 15.42 -13.92
N GLU A 132 -19.79 16.51 -13.52
CA GLU A 132 -19.29 17.88 -13.70
C GLU A 132 -17.91 18.12 -13.08
N ASN A 133 -17.60 17.42 -11.98
CA ASN A 133 -16.36 17.62 -11.22
C ASN A 133 -15.31 16.54 -11.49
N HIS A 134 -15.47 15.70 -12.53
CA HIS A 134 -14.50 14.67 -12.88
C HIS A 134 -14.08 14.79 -14.34
N PRO A 135 -12.77 14.76 -14.62
CA PRO A 135 -12.27 14.70 -15.99
C PRO A 135 -12.85 13.48 -16.70
N ALA A 136 -13.70 13.72 -17.69
CA ALA A 136 -14.34 12.67 -18.47
C ALA A 136 -13.40 12.16 -19.56
N GLY A 137 -13.53 10.87 -19.92
CA GLY A 137 -13.03 10.33 -21.16
C GLY A 137 -14.08 10.41 -22.30
N LYS A 138 -13.78 9.80 -23.42
CA LYS A 138 -14.72 9.55 -24.52
C LYS A 138 -15.23 8.11 -24.50
N LEU A 139 -14.32 7.14 -24.36
CA LEU A 139 -14.66 5.72 -24.18
C LEU A 139 -15.12 5.40 -22.76
N PHE A 140 -14.70 6.20 -21.78
CA PHE A 140 -14.96 5.94 -20.38
C PHE A 140 -15.49 7.19 -19.69
N TRP A 141 -16.32 6.97 -18.67
CA TRP A 141 -16.87 8.05 -17.85
C TRP A 141 -15.80 8.86 -17.10
N GLN A 142 -14.60 8.28 -16.94
CA GLN A 142 -13.45 8.86 -16.24
C GLN A 142 -12.19 8.77 -17.11
N GLY A 143 -11.46 9.87 -17.24
CA GLY A 143 -10.27 9.98 -18.09
C GLY A 143 -9.11 9.04 -17.73
N LEU A 144 -9.02 8.57 -16.48
CA LEU A 144 -8.05 7.55 -16.08
C LEU A 144 -8.15 6.30 -16.96
N ASN A 145 -9.37 5.79 -17.15
CA ASN A 145 -9.58 4.56 -17.92
C ASN A 145 -9.29 4.74 -19.43
N GLU A 146 -9.40 5.96 -19.93
CA GLU A 146 -8.95 6.33 -21.28
C GLU A 146 -7.44 6.13 -21.42
N ALA A 147 -6.67 6.60 -20.43
CA ALA A 147 -5.21 6.42 -20.42
C ALA A 147 -4.82 4.95 -20.25
N VAL A 148 -5.51 4.18 -19.42
CA VAL A 148 -5.30 2.72 -19.28
C VAL A 148 -5.58 2.00 -20.60
N TRP A 149 -6.64 2.38 -21.30
CA TRP A 149 -6.94 1.82 -22.63
C TRP A 149 -5.80 2.07 -23.62
N LEU A 150 -5.30 3.30 -23.68
CA LEU A 150 -4.16 3.66 -24.55
C LEU A 150 -2.90 2.88 -24.16
N PHE A 151 -2.62 2.76 -22.85
CA PHE A 151 -1.45 2.06 -22.31
C PHE A 151 -1.34 0.61 -22.80
N TYR A 152 -2.42 -0.16 -22.73
CA TYR A 152 -2.44 -1.54 -23.20
C TYR A 152 -2.53 -1.66 -24.72
N SER A 153 -3.33 -0.81 -25.35
CA SER A 153 -3.58 -0.88 -26.80
C SER A 153 -2.36 -0.45 -27.62
N ILE A 154 -1.56 0.51 -27.14
CA ILE A 154 -0.34 0.90 -27.82
C ILE A 154 0.75 -0.18 -27.74
N GLN A 155 0.82 -0.93 -26.65
CA GLN A 155 1.69 -2.09 -26.51
C GLN A 155 1.25 -3.22 -27.48
N ALA A 156 -0.05 -3.48 -27.54
CA ALA A 156 -0.58 -4.46 -28.51
C ALA A 156 -0.27 -4.05 -29.95
N TYR A 157 -0.43 -2.77 -30.27
CA TYR A 157 -0.12 -2.23 -31.60
C TYR A 157 1.38 -2.33 -31.93
N ASP A 158 2.27 -2.03 -30.99
CA ASP A 158 3.72 -2.16 -31.17
C ASP A 158 4.12 -3.56 -31.61
N LEU A 159 3.51 -4.59 -31.05
CA LEU A 159 3.79 -5.99 -31.36
C LEU A 159 3.29 -6.44 -32.73
N VAL A 160 2.20 -5.83 -33.25
CA VAL A 160 1.56 -6.32 -34.52
C VAL A 160 1.63 -5.34 -35.67
N LYS A 161 2.10 -4.09 -35.49
CA LYS A 161 2.01 -3.02 -36.52
C LYS A 161 2.64 -3.36 -37.87
N HIS A 162 3.66 -4.21 -37.86
CA HIS A 162 4.34 -4.65 -39.09
C HIS A 162 3.49 -5.61 -39.94
N GLU A 163 2.50 -6.31 -39.38
CA GLU A 163 1.56 -7.17 -40.08
C GLU A 163 0.34 -6.39 -40.60
N ILE A 164 0.08 -5.19 -40.11
CA ILE A 164 -1.04 -4.37 -40.56
C ILE A 164 -0.69 -3.66 -41.85
N ARG A 165 -1.59 -3.74 -42.85
CA ARG A 165 -1.40 -3.07 -44.15
C ARG A 165 -1.17 -1.57 -43.97
N ARG A 166 -0.28 -0.97 -44.70
CA ARG A 166 0.12 0.43 -44.58
C ARG A 166 -1.10 1.39 -44.48
N LYS A 167 -2.07 1.27 -45.39
CA LYS A 167 -3.29 2.12 -45.38
C LYS A 167 -4.08 2.03 -44.09
N ASP A 168 -4.20 0.82 -43.54
CA ASP A 168 -4.93 0.58 -42.29
C ASP A 168 -4.12 1.08 -41.12
N ARG A 169 -2.81 0.91 -41.13
CA ARG A 169 -1.86 1.45 -40.16
C ARG A 169 -1.92 2.98 -40.10
N ASP A 170 -1.81 3.66 -41.25
CA ASP A 170 -1.90 5.12 -41.35
C ASP A 170 -3.23 5.63 -40.77
N ARG A 171 -4.33 4.88 -40.95
CA ARG A 171 -5.62 5.20 -40.40
C ARG A 171 -5.66 5.02 -38.86
N ILE A 172 -5.17 3.89 -38.35
CA ILE A 172 -5.11 3.60 -36.92
C ILE A 172 -4.27 4.67 -36.22
N GLU A 173 -3.10 4.99 -36.72
CA GLU A 173 -2.23 5.99 -36.12
C GLU A 173 -2.87 7.38 -36.14
N LYS A 174 -3.46 7.81 -37.25
CA LYS A 174 -4.05 9.14 -37.38
C LYS A 174 -5.37 9.28 -36.58
N GLU A 175 -6.32 8.38 -36.86
CA GLU A 175 -7.70 8.53 -36.41
C GLU A 175 -7.91 8.02 -34.94
N LEU A 176 -7.06 7.11 -34.48
CA LEU A 176 -7.16 6.56 -33.13
C LEU A 176 -6.05 7.10 -32.22
N PHE A 177 -4.80 6.67 -32.40
CA PHE A 177 -3.75 6.93 -31.42
C PHE A 177 -3.41 8.42 -31.29
N ARG A 178 -3.16 9.15 -32.39
CA ARG A 178 -2.86 10.58 -32.32
C ARG A 178 -4.06 11.40 -31.80
N ASN A 179 -5.27 11.00 -32.14
CA ASN A 179 -6.49 11.62 -31.58
C ASN A 179 -6.63 11.39 -30.09
N MET A 180 -6.37 10.16 -29.62
CA MET A 180 -6.45 9.83 -28.20
C MET A 180 -5.33 10.51 -27.40
N VAL A 181 -4.10 10.51 -27.91
CA VAL A 181 -2.98 11.26 -27.30
C VAL A 181 -3.31 12.73 -27.18
N ARG A 182 -3.84 13.37 -28.25
CA ARG A 182 -4.26 14.77 -28.20
C ARG A 182 -5.33 14.97 -27.12
N PHE A 183 -6.33 14.11 -27.09
CA PHE A 183 -7.40 14.20 -26.07
C PHE A 183 -6.84 14.11 -24.65
N ILE A 184 -5.96 13.14 -24.38
CA ILE A 184 -5.38 12.93 -23.05
C ILE A 184 -4.42 14.06 -22.65
N SER A 185 -3.52 14.51 -23.57
CA SER A 185 -2.42 15.41 -23.23
C SER A 185 -2.69 16.89 -23.49
N VAL A 186 -3.69 17.22 -24.34
CA VAL A 186 -4.03 18.60 -24.70
C VAL A 186 -5.43 18.97 -24.24
N ASP A 187 -6.45 18.19 -24.66
CA ASP A 187 -7.83 18.50 -24.35
C ASP A 187 -8.15 18.25 -22.85
N SER A 188 -7.43 17.30 -22.21
CA SER A 188 -7.49 16.98 -20.77
C SER A 188 -6.23 17.44 -20.03
N TYR A 189 -5.69 18.61 -20.37
CA TYR A 189 -4.43 19.18 -19.89
C TYR A 189 -4.26 19.10 -18.35
N GLU A 190 -5.31 19.44 -17.59
CA GLU A 190 -5.24 19.41 -16.12
C GLU A 190 -5.00 18.01 -15.57
N THR A 191 -5.61 16.99 -16.15
CA THR A 191 -5.41 15.59 -15.74
C THR A 191 -4.02 15.09 -16.13
N PHE A 192 -3.56 15.44 -17.32
CA PHE A 192 -2.24 15.03 -17.82
C PHE A 192 -1.10 15.57 -16.94
N ASN A 193 -1.20 16.81 -16.49
CA ASN A 193 -0.20 17.47 -15.67
C ASN A 193 -0.41 17.30 -14.15
N LYS A 194 -1.47 16.62 -13.73
CA LYS A 194 -1.75 16.41 -12.32
C LYS A 194 -0.73 15.44 -11.70
N ILE A 195 -0.13 15.82 -10.58
CA ILE A 195 0.70 14.91 -9.77
C ILE A 195 -0.24 14.00 -8.97
N HIS A 196 -0.51 12.84 -9.52
CA HIS A 196 -1.49 11.89 -9.02
C HIS A 196 -1.49 10.63 -9.90
N ASN A 197 -1.99 9.48 -9.43
CA ASN A 197 -2.03 8.26 -10.23
C ASN A 197 -2.71 8.43 -11.60
N HIS A 198 -3.74 9.29 -11.72
CA HIS A 198 -4.36 9.61 -13.01
C HIS A 198 -3.39 10.27 -14.01
N GLY A 199 -2.55 11.19 -13.52
CA GLY A 199 -1.48 11.80 -14.31
C GLY A 199 -0.40 10.78 -14.67
N THR A 200 -0.03 9.90 -13.74
CA THR A 200 0.97 8.83 -13.99
C THR A 200 0.54 7.93 -15.16
N TRP A 201 -0.69 7.44 -15.15
CA TRP A 201 -1.22 6.64 -16.26
C TRP A 201 -1.26 7.41 -17.58
N ALA A 202 -1.65 8.69 -17.52
CA ALA A 202 -1.74 9.54 -18.70
C ALA A 202 -0.36 9.78 -19.33
N VAL A 203 0.66 10.15 -18.54
CA VAL A 203 2.01 10.39 -19.06
C VAL A 203 2.67 9.10 -19.55
N ALA A 204 2.48 7.98 -18.86
CA ALA A 204 3.02 6.69 -19.30
C ALA A 204 2.42 6.26 -20.65
N ALA A 205 1.11 6.33 -20.80
CA ALA A 205 0.42 5.97 -22.04
C ALA A 205 0.84 6.85 -23.23
N VAL A 206 0.92 8.18 -23.01
CA VAL A 206 1.33 9.15 -24.05
C VAL A 206 2.81 8.97 -24.41
N GLY A 207 3.68 8.76 -23.43
CA GLY A 207 5.12 8.54 -23.67
C GLY A 207 5.39 7.27 -24.47
N MET A 208 4.75 6.16 -24.11
CA MET A 208 4.84 4.91 -24.87
C MET A 208 4.29 5.08 -26.30
N ALA A 209 3.15 5.79 -26.45
CA ALA A 209 2.65 6.12 -27.79
C ALA A 209 3.65 6.95 -28.59
N GLY A 210 4.37 7.88 -27.95
CA GLY A 210 5.43 8.67 -28.58
C GLY A 210 6.55 7.80 -29.14
N TYR A 211 7.04 6.82 -28.40
CA TYR A 211 8.06 5.87 -28.89
C TYR A 211 7.55 5.05 -30.07
N VAL A 212 6.36 4.47 -29.97
CA VAL A 212 5.77 3.60 -31.01
C VAL A 212 5.47 4.35 -32.31
N LEU A 213 5.05 5.64 -32.20
CA LEU A 213 4.71 6.50 -33.33
C LEU A 213 5.91 7.33 -33.86
N GLY A 214 7.09 7.21 -33.21
CA GLY A 214 8.28 7.97 -33.58
C GLY A 214 8.15 9.48 -33.31
N ASP A 215 7.35 9.90 -32.32
CA ASP A 215 7.02 11.29 -32.05
C ASP A 215 7.72 11.78 -30.75
N LYS A 216 8.85 12.45 -30.95
CA LYS A 216 9.69 12.95 -29.85
C LYS A 216 9.00 14.00 -28.97
N ASP A 217 8.08 14.77 -29.54
CA ASP A 217 7.33 15.78 -28.77
C ASP A 217 6.37 15.14 -27.75
N MET A 218 5.72 14.05 -28.14
CA MET A 218 4.91 13.25 -27.22
C MET A 218 5.73 12.68 -26.07
N VAL A 219 6.93 12.14 -26.37
CA VAL A 219 7.83 11.60 -25.34
C VAL A 219 8.28 12.69 -24.39
N GLU A 220 8.75 13.82 -24.88
CA GLU A 220 9.26 14.91 -24.05
C GLU A 220 8.17 15.50 -23.15
N ARG A 221 6.94 15.66 -23.66
CA ARG A 221 5.80 16.05 -22.83
C ARG A 221 5.45 15.02 -21.76
N ALA A 222 5.53 13.75 -22.09
CA ALA A 222 5.28 12.69 -21.12
C ALA A 222 6.33 12.68 -20.00
N VAL A 223 7.60 12.84 -20.35
CA VAL A 223 8.71 12.79 -19.39
C VAL A 223 8.75 14.05 -18.51
N ARG A 224 8.60 15.26 -19.10
CA ARG A 224 8.84 16.55 -18.46
C ARG A 224 7.61 17.46 -18.32
N GLY A 225 6.41 16.93 -18.63
CA GLY A 225 5.15 17.71 -18.60
C GLY A 225 4.85 18.45 -19.91
N SER A 226 3.62 18.95 -20.03
CA SER A 226 3.13 19.63 -21.23
C SER A 226 4.03 20.78 -21.68
N GLU A 227 4.55 21.55 -20.74
CA GLU A 227 5.46 22.70 -21.01
C GLU A 227 6.93 22.28 -21.14
N LYS A 228 7.26 21.02 -20.92
CA LYS A 228 8.63 20.45 -20.97
C LYS A 228 9.62 21.11 -20.01
N ASP A 229 9.12 21.75 -18.96
CA ASP A 229 9.91 22.50 -17.97
C ASP A 229 10.23 21.67 -16.70
N GLY A 230 9.79 20.41 -16.65
CA GLY A 230 10.02 19.48 -15.54
C GLY A 230 9.13 19.74 -14.29
N LYS A 231 8.19 20.70 -14.36
CA LYS A 231 7.28 20.95 -13.23
C LYS A 231 6.14 19.96 -13.13
N THR A 232 5.92 19.20 -14.19
CA THR A 232 4.97 18.10 -14.27
C THR A 232 5.59 16.96 -15.10
N GLY A 233 4.82 15.92 -15.45
CA GLY A 233 5.31 14.79 -16.23
C GLY A 233 5.87 13.66 -15.37
N PHE A 234 6.41 12.64 -15.99
CA PHE A 234 6.79 11.38 -15.36
C PHE A 234 7.86 11.54 -14.26
N LEU A 235 8.90 12.32 -14.53
CA LEU A 235 9.95 12.57 -13.53
C LEU A 235 9.36 13.26 -12.29
N LYS A 236 8.47 14.23 -12.48
CA LYS A 236 7.82 14.91 -11.37
C LYS A 236 6.84 14.02 -10.59
N GLN A 237 6.21 13.05 -11.25
CA GLN A 237 5.42 12.03 -10.55
C GLN A 237 6.30 11.20 -9.60
N LEU A 238 7.49 10.80 -10.06
CA LEU A 238 8.48 10.10 -9.23
C LEU A 238 8.96 10.97 -8.06
N ASP A 239 9.17 12.27 -8.29
CA ASP A 239 9.64 13.19 -7.26
C ASP A 239 8.64 13.38 -6.11
N GLU A 240 7.36 13.50 -6.43
CA GLU A 240 6.36 13.97 -5.49
C GLU A 240 5.47 12.86 -4.90
N LEU A 241 5.32 11.73 -5.59
CA LEU A 241 4.42 10.66 -5.15
C LEU A 241 5.10 9.59 -4.29
N PHE A 242 6.44 9.54 -4.31
CA PHE A 242 7.21 8.59 -3.53
C PHE A 242 8.12 9.29 -2.53
N SER A 243 8.22 8.72 -1.34
CA SER A 243 9.25 9.08 -0.39
C SER A 243 10.63 8.58 -0.86
N PRO A 244 11.73 9.05 -0.24
CA PRO A 244 13.06 8.51 -0.50
C PRO A 244 13.20 7.00 -0.24
N ASP A 245 12.32 6.42 0.57
CA ASP A 245 12.26 4.99 0.90
C ASP A 245 11.30 4.21 -0.01
N GLY A 246 10.69 4.87 -1.02
CA GLY A 246 9.77 4.23 -1.95
C GLY A 246 8.33 4.07 -1.46
N TYR A 247 7.96 4.70 -0.34
CA TYR A 247 6.57 4.74 0.11
C TYR A 247 5.73 5.65 -0.78
N TYR A 248 4.60 5.15 -1.24
CA TYR A 248 3.66 5.89 -2.07
C TYR A 248 2.62 6.61 -1.20
N SER A 249 2.44 7.89 -1.41
CA SER A 249 1.64 8.76 -0.53
C SER A 249 0.18 8.32 -0.31
N GLU A 250 -0.44 7.59 -1.24
CA GLU A 250 -1.80 7.05 -1.09
C GLU A 250 -1.85 5.71 -0.33
N GLY A 251 -0.69 5.13 0.02
CA GLY A 251 -0.57 3.84 0.70
C GLY A 251 -0.47 2.62 -0.23
N PRO A 252 -0.19 1.41 0.33
CA PRO A 252 0.19 0.23 -0.43
C PRO A 252 -0.88 -0.27 -1.39
N TYR A 253 -2.16 -0.18 -1.03
CA TYR A 253 -3.25 -0.62 -1.90
C TYR A 253 -3.28 0.15 -3.24
N TYR A 254 -3.06 1.47 -3.20
CA TYR A 254 -3.01 2.31 -4.40
C TYR A 254 -1.66 2.22 -5.09
N GLN A 255 -0.58 2.10 -4.33
CA GLN A 255 0.76 1.85 -4.88
C GLN A 255 0.77 0.61 -5.76
N ARG A 256 0.12 -0.49 -5.33
CA ARG A 256 -0.05 -1.72 -6.12
C ARG A 256 -0.56 -1.44 -7.54
N TYR A 257 -1.55 -0.55 -7.68
CA TYR A 257 -2.11 -0.19 -8.98
C TYR A 257 -1.23 0.80 -9.75
N ALA A 258 -0.65 1.77 -9.03
CA ALA A 258 0.17 2.82 -9.62
C ALA A 258 1.55 2.33 -10.09
N ILE A 259 2.11 1.28 -9.48
CA ILE A 259 3.45 0.80 -9.79
C ILE A 259 3.60 0.29 -11.23
N LEU A 260 2.51 -0.22 -11.83
CA LEU A 260 2.55 -0.75 -13.20
C LEU A 260 2.95 0.30 -14.24
N PRO A 261 2.27 1.46 -14.38
CA PRO A 261 2.67 2.47 -15.33
C PRO A 261 4.06 3.07 -15.03
N PHE A 262 4.47 3.13 -13.75
CA PHE A 262 5.83 3.54 -13.41
C PHE A 262 6.88 2.57 -13.95
N MET A 263 6.74 1.29 -13.70
CA MET A 263 7.74 0.30 -14.11
C MET A 263 7.76 0.06 -15.60
N VAL A 264 6.60 -0.06 -16.26
CA VAL A 264 6.52 -0.34 -17.70
C VAL A 264 6.96 0.87 -18.52
N PHE A 265 6.63 2.08 -18.11
CA PHE A 265 7.12 3.26 -18.84
C PHE A 265 8.61 3.52 -18.59
N ALA A 266 9.10 3.27 -17.38
CA ALA A 266 10.55 3.31 -17.12
C ALA A 266 11.31 2.29 -17.97
N GLU A 267 10.76 1.09 -18.16
CA GLU A 267 11.34 0.08 -19.06
C GLU A 267 11.38 0.57 -20.52
N ALA A 268 10.30 1.18 -21.01
CA ALA A 268 10.25 1.77 -22.34
C ALA A 268 11.26 2.94 -22.49
N ILE A 269 11.43 3.78 -21.45
CA ILE A 269 12.45 4.83 -21.42
C ILE A 269 13.84 4.21 -21.49
N ALA A 270 14.15 3.24 -20.67
CA ALA A 270 15.48 2.63 -20.62
C ALA A 270 15.88 1.96 -21.96
N GLN A 271 14.91 1.42 -22.69
CA GLN A 271 15.16 0.85 -24.02
C GLN A 271 15.37 1.90 -25.12
N ASN A 272 14.70 3.06 -25.03
CA ASN A 272 14.70 4.06 -26.11
C ASN A 272 15.57 5.29 -25.80
N GLN A 273 15.78 5.62 -24.52
CA GLN A 273 16.54 6.75 -24.00
C GLN A 273 17.38 6.35 -22.78
N PRO A 274 18.33 5.39 -22.92
CA PRO A 274 19.11 4.88 -21.79
C PRO A 274 19.92 5.96 -21.06
N GLU A 275 20.22 7.06 -21.75
CA GLU A 275 20.94 8.21 -21.19
C GLU A 275 20.17 8.95 -20.08
N LEU A 276 18.87 8.73 -19.93
CA LEU A 276 18.09 9.29 -18.84
C LEU A 276 18.36 8.62 -17.49
N GLY A 277 18.95 7.42 -17.48
CA GLY A 277 19.28 6.71 -16.24
C GLY A 277 18.07 6.53 -15.33
N ILE A 278 16.90 6.16 -15.90
CA ILE A 278 15.61 6.20 -15.17
C ILE A 278 15.55 5.23 -14.01
N PHE A 279 16.27 4.11 -14.07
CA PHE A 279 16.30 3.13 -12.97
C PHE A 279 17.28 3.51 -11.86
N GLU A 280 18.27 4.37 -12.15
CA GLU A 280 19.19 4.96 -11.18
C GLU A 280 18.62 6.25 -10.57
N TYR A 281 17.51 6.76 -11.10
CA TYR A 281 16.91 8.03 -10.67
C TYR A 281 16.54 8.01 -9.17
N ARG A 282 16.89 9.10 -8.46
CA ARG A 282 16.66 9.24 -7.02
C ARG A 282 17.16 8.03 -6.20
N ASP A 283 18.39 7.61 -6.45
CA ASP A 283 19.02 6.50 -5.72
C ASP A 283 18.20 5.21 -5.82
N ASN A 284 17.94 4.77 -7.05
CA ASN A 284 17.17 3.57 -7.37
C ASN A 284 15.73 3.57 -6.81
N LEU A 285 15.05 4.72 -6.87
CA LEU A 285 13.72 4.89 -6.29
C LEU A 285 12.72 3.81 -6.73
N LEU A 286 12.75 3.41 -8.00
CA LEU A 286 11.85 2.38 -8.51
C LEU A 286 12.09 1.01 -7.86
N HIS A 287 13.34 0.66 -7.52
CA HIS A 287 13.64 -0.53 -6.73
C HIS A 287 13.03 -0.43 -5.32
N LYS A 288 13.31 0.68 -4.64
CA LYS A 288 12.76 0.94 -3.31
C LYS A 288 11.22 0.92 -3.32
N ALA A 289 10.58 1.47 -4.36
CA ALA A 289 9.13 1.45 -4.48
C ALA A 289 8.57 0.03 -4.57
N VAL A 290 9.22 -0.88 -5.29
CA VAL A 290 8.80 -2.28 -5.37
C VAL A 290 9.05 -3.01 -4.05
N THR A 291 10.25 -2.89 -3.47
CA THR A 291 10.61 -3.59 -2.24
C THR A 291 9.81 -3.10 -1.03
N THR A 292 9.64 -1.79 -0.87
CA THR A 292 8.80 -1.20 0.18
C THR A 292 7.33 -1.63 0.05
N LEU A 293 6.80 -1.67 -1.17
CA LEU A 293 5.45 -2.17 -1.39
C LEU A 293 5.28 -3.62 -0.94
N LEU A 294 6.25 -4.49 -1.22
CA LEU A 294 6.25 -5.87 -0.76
C LEU A 294 6.42 -5.99 0.75
N GLN A 295 7.23 -5.12 1.37
CA GLN A 295 7.35 -5.06 2.82
C GLN A 295 6.05 -4.63 3.51
N LEU A 296 5.19 -3.84 2.85
CA LEU A 296 3.89 -3.43 3.36
C LEU A 296 2.80 -4.52 3.23
N THR A 297 3.19 -5.78 3.37
CA THR A 297 2.30 -6.95 3.40
C THR A 297 2.49 -7.76 4.69
N ASN A 298 1.41 -8.40 5.14
CA ASN A 298 1.41 -9.35 6.25
C ASN A 298 1.92 -10.74 5.81
N GLN A 299 1.89 -11.72 6.70
CA GLN A 299 2.34 -13.09 6.42
C GLN A 299 1.46 -13.83 5.40
N ASN A 300 0.20 -13.43 5.22
CA ASN A 300 -0.71 -13.93 4.19
C ASN A 300 -0.47 -13.31 2.81
N ASN A 301 0.59 -12.50 2.67
CA ASN A 301 0.89 -11.76 1.44
C ASN A 301 -0.14 -10.68 1.10
N GLU A 302 -0.96 -10.27 2.07
CA GLU A 302 -1.97 -9.24 1.92
C GLU A 302 -1.40 -7.88 2.31
N PHE A 303 -1.73 -6.85 1.54
CA PHE A 303 -1.38 -5.47 1.90
C PHE A 303 -2.10 -5.05 3.17
N TYR A 304 -1.39 -4.39 4.08
CA TYR A 304 -2.03 -3.78 5.24
C TYR A 304 -3.15 -2.84 4.79
N PRO A 305 -4.37 -2.95 5.37
CA PRO A 305 -5.55 -2.23 4.90
C PRO A 305 -5.60 -0.78 5.38
N ILE A 306 -4.49 -0.05 5.26
CA ILE A 306 -4.43 1.38 5.60
C ILE A 306 -5.02 2.24 4.48
N ASN A 307 -5.59 3.38 4.84
CA ASN A 307 -6.30 4.30 3.95
C ASN A 307 -7.54 3.63 3.29
N ASP A 308 -7.96 4.09 2.11
CA ASP A 308 -9.09 3.50 1.35
C ASP A 308 -8.76 2.11 0.76
N ALA A 309 -8.03 1.28 1.50
CA ALA A 309 -7.69 -0.07 1.07
C ALA A 309 -8.87 -1.03 1.21
N ILE A 310 -8.96 -1.96 0.27
CA ILE A 310 -9.84 -3.12 0.38
C ILE A 310 -9.06 -4.23 1.06
N LYS A 311 -9.62 -4.85 2.10
CA LYS A 311 -9.03 -6.05 2.74
C LYS A 311 -8.88 -7.21 1.75
N ASP A 312 -8.07 -8.18 2.10
CA ASP A 312 -7.82 -9.41 1.34
C ASP A 312 -7.19 -9.17 -0.05
N LYS A 313 -6.46 -8.08 -0.23
CA LYS A 313 -5.71 -7.79 -1.45
C LYS A 313 -4.24 -8.15 -1.29
N THR A 314 -3.84 -9.16 -2.03
CA THR A 314 -2.49 -9.70 -2.03
C THR A 314 -1.62 -9.07 -3.12
N TYR A 315 -0.33 -9.36 -3.09
CA TYR A 315 0.58 -9.03 -4.20
C TYR A 315 0.44 -9.97 -5.42
N PHE A 316 -0.43 -10.99 -5.38
CA PHE A 316 -0.72 -11.83 -6.54
C PHE A 316 -1.57 -11.08 -7.56
N SER A 317 -0.97 -10.13 -8.25
CA SER A 317 -1.64 -9.29 -9.22
C SER A 317 -0.75 -9.08 -10.45
N GLU A 318 -1.38 -8.73 -11.58
CA GLU A 318 -0.68 -8.47 -12.83
C GLU A 318 0.34 -7.33 -12.67
N GLU A 319 -0.03 -6.29 -11.93
CA GLU A 319 0.80 -5.12 -11.67
C GLU A 319 2.10 -5.51 -10.97
N LEU A 320 2.03 -6.38 -9.97
CA LEU A 320 3.22 -6.85 -9.24
C LEU A 320 4.03 -7.87 -10.03
N ILE A 321 3.42 -8.69 -10.89
CA ILE A 321 4.15 -9.56 -11.81
C ILE A 321 5.07 -8.71 -12.70
N PHE A 322 4.55 -7.65 -13.32
CA PHE A 322 5.37 -6.75 -14.13
C PHE A 322 6.43 -6.04 -13.29
N ALA A 323 6.03 -5.44 -12.18
CA ALA A 323 6.92 -4.65 -11.35
C ALA A 323 8.10 -5.46 -10.80
N THR A 324 7.85 -6.66 -10.26
CA THR A 324 8.90 -7.53 -9.72
C THR A 324 9.81 -8.10 -10.80
N ASN A 325 9.27 -8.43 -11.97
CA ASN A 325 10.08 -8.94 -13.08
C ASN A 325 11.02 -7.85 -13.63
N ILE A 326 10.52 -6.63 -13.85
CA ILE A 326 11.34 -5.50 -14.31
C ILE A 326 12.37 -5.14 -13.24
N ALA A 327 11.97 -5.08 -11.96
CA ALA A 327 12.90 -4.80 -10.87
C ALA A 327 14.01 -5.85 -10.78
N TYR A 328 13.66 -7.15 -10.88
CA TYR A 328 14.67 -8.20 -10.92
C TYR A 328 15.61 -8.09 -12.14
N GLU A 329 15.06 -7.83 -13.33
CA GLU A 329 15.90 -7.64 -14.52
C GLU A 329 16.91 -6.50 -14.34
N ARG A 330 16.49 -5.38 -13.77
CA ARG A 330 17.30 -4.17 -13.64
C ARG A 330 18.29 -4.22 -12.47
N TYR A 331 17.84 -4.69 -11.31
CA TYR A 331 18.63 -4.61 -10.07
C TYR A 331 19.25 -5.94 -9.64
N LYS A 332 18.81 -7.07 -10.23
CA LYS A 332 19.28 -8.42 -9.86
C LYS A 332 19.07 -8.77 -8.38
N ASP A 333 18.07 -8.16 -7.76
CA ASP A 333 17.72 -8.42 -6.38
C ASP A 333 17.11 -9.83 -6.21
N ALA A 334 17.89 -10.72 -5.61
CA ALA A 334 17.50 -12.12 -5.42
C ALA A 334 16.32 -12.28 -4.45
N ASP A 335 16.09 -11.32 -3.55
CA ASP A 335 14.99 -11.35 -2.59
C ASP A 335 13.61 -11.24 -3.27
N LEU A 336 13.56 -10.81 -4.53
CA LEU A 336 12.33 -10.80 -5.32
C LEU A 336 11.95 -12.18 -5.88
N LEU A 337 12.90 -13.13 -6.01
CA LEU A 337 12.66 -14.43 -6.62
C LEU A 337 11.63 -15.30 -5.87
N PRO A 338 11.61 -15.34 -4.53
CA PRO A 338 10.55 -16.02 -3.77
C PRO A 338 9.15 -15.49 -4.08
N VAL A 339 8.99 -14.16 -4.16
CA VAL A 339 7.70 -13.51 -4.50
C VAL A 339 7.25 -13.95 -5.89
N ILE A 340 8.15 -13.88 -6.88
CA ILE A 340 7.85 -14.23 -8.27
C ILE A 340 7.50 -15.71 -8.39
N ARG A 341 8.21 -16.59 -7.70
CA ARG A 341 7.88 -18.03 -7.64
C ARG A 341 6.49 -18.26 -7.09
N GLN A 342 6.12 -17.57 -6.00
CA GLN A 342 4.80 -17.69 -5.38
C GLN A 342 3.67 -17.18 -6.28
N THR A 343 3.91 -16.18 -7.14
CA THR A 343 2.90 -15.73 -8.11
C THR A 343 2.56 -16.78 -9.16
N GLY A 344 3.44 -17.76 -9.39
CA GLY A 344 3.25 -18.86 -10.35
C GLY A 344 3.24 -18.42 -11.81
N ARG A 345 3.57 -17.16 -12.08
CA ARG A 345 3.62 -16.58 -13.43
C ARG A 345 4.68 -15.48 -13.53
N VAL A 346 5.15 -15.24 -14.76
CA VAL A 346 5.96 -14.08 -15.14
C VAL A 346 5.28 -13.28 -16.25
N SER A 347 5.69 -12.05 -16.47
CA SER A 347 5.27 -11.30 -17.66
C SER A 347 5.87 -11.94 -18.92
N LEU A 348 5.11 -11.98 -20.03
CA LEU A 348 5.65 -12.43 -21.33
C LEU A 348 6.41 -11.28 -22.02
N THR A 349 7.52 -10.87 -21.38
CA THR A 349 8.37 -9.73 -21.78
C THR A 349 9.85 -10.12 -21.66
N ASN A 350 10.76 -9.23 -22.04
CA ASN A 350 12.20 -9.41 -21.83
C ASN A 350 12.49 -9.69 -20.35
N ALA A 351 11.94 -8.85 -19.46
CA ALA A 351 12.12 -8.97 -18.03
C ALA A 351 11.60 -10.32 -17.48
N GLY A 352 10.40 -10.72 -17.89
CA GLY A 352 9.83 -11.98 -17.43
C GLY A 352 10.62 -13.22 -17.89
N LEU A 353 11.16 -13.22 -19.09
CA LEU A 353 12.04 -14.30 -19.58
C LEU A 353 13.31 -14.43 -18.71
N ILE A 354 13.98 -13.28 -18.47
CA ILE A 354 15.19 -13.25 -17.63
C ILE A 354 14.89 -13.76 -16.23
N THR A 355 13.75 -13.33 -15.68
CA THR A 355 13.31 -13.71 -14.35
C THR A 355 12.95 -15.19 -14.23
N ALA A 356 12.23 -15.75 -15.21
CA ALA A 356 11.89 -17.17 -15.24
C ALA A 356 13.16 -18.03 -15.21
N ARG A 357 14.14 -17.70 -16.07
CA ARG A 357 15.46 -18.36 -16.07
C ARG A 357 16.18 -18.29 -14.73
N ALA A 358 16.00 -17.21 -13.97
CA ALA A 358 16.60 -17.06 -12.65
C ALA A 358 15.89 -17.91 -11.59
N VAL A 359 14.55 -17.85 -11.55
CA VAL A 359 13.73 -18.63 -10.61
C VAL A 359 13.97 -20.12 -10.79
N SER A 360 14.13 -20.62 -12.02
CA SER A 360 14.37 -22.03 -12.30
C SER A 360 15.74 -22.54 -11.81
N ARG A 361 16.66 -21.64 -11.47
CA ARG A 361 18.02 -21.97 -10.99
C ARG A 361 18.17 -21.84 -9.47
N THR A 362 17.15 -21.35 -8.78
CA THR A 362 17.18 -21.12 -7.33
C THR A 362 16.17 -22.01 -6.63
N GLU A 363 16.50 -22.51 -5.43
CA GLU A 363 15.58 -23.25 -4.58
C GLU A 363 14.75 -22.31 -3.70
N GLY A 364 13.61 -22.83 -3.23
CA GLY A 364 12.56 -22.05 -2.65
C GLY A 364 12.84 -21.51 -1.25
N GLU A 365 13.09 -20.23 -1.16
CA GLU A 365 12.98 -19.47 0.08
C GLU A 365 11.65 -18.73 0.12
N THR A 366 11.22 -18.32 1.32
CA THR A 366 10.09 -17.42 1.50
C THR A 366 10.58 -15.98 1.46
N TYR A 367 9.72 -15.04 1.02
CA TYR A 367 10.06 -13.63 1.02
C TYR A 367 10.34 -13.13 2.45
N ASN A 368 11.51 -12.55 2.64
CA ASN A 368 11.94 -12.06 3.94
C ASN A 368 11.32 -10.69 4.25
N ARG A 369 10.44 -10.65 5.24
CA ARG A 369 9.85 -9.42 5.76
C ARG A 369 10.59 -9.01 7.03
N ILE A 370 11.23 -7.86 6.98
CA ILE A 370 12.09 -7.34 8.06
C ILE A 370 11.41 -6.23 8.86
N PRO A 371 11.81 -6.01 10.14
CA PRO A 371 11.46 -4.79 10.84
C PRO A 371 12.06 -3.58 10.11
N MET A 372 11.29 -2.52 9.92
CA MET A 372 11.80 -1.32 9.25
C MET A 372 10.99 -0.06 9.55
N LEU A 373 11.67 1.06 9.47
CA LEU A 373 11.06 2.39 9.46
C LEU A 373 11.02 2.90 8.02
N ILE A 374 9.85 3.32 7.57
CA ILE A 374 9.60 3.85 6.22
C ILE A 374 9.13 5.29 6.36
N LYS A 375 9.91 6.23 5.85
CA LYS A 375 9.56 7.65 5.85
C LYS A 375 8.49 7.96 4.82
N ASP A 376 7.63 8.95 5.10
CA ASP A 376 6.62 9.47 4.17
C ASP A 376 6.95 10.90 3.71
N GLY A 377 6.27 11.33 2.64
CA GLY A 377 6.51 12.60 1.96
C GLY A 377 7.67 12.54 0.96
N SER A 378 7.64 13.42 -0.04
CA SER A 378 8.62 13.44 -1.15
C SER A 378 10.08 13.66 -0.70
N ARG A 379 10.27 14.22 0.49
CA ARG A 379 11.57 14.43 1.14
C ARG A 379 11.80 13.54 2.36
N GLY A 380 10.82 12.68 2.72
CA GLY A 380 10.89 11.86 3.91
C GLY A 380 10.68 12.64 5.22
N ASP A 381 9.98 13.77 5.15
CA ASP A 381 9.77 14.72 6.24
C ASP A 381 8.30 14.84 6.69
N GLN A 382 7.45 13.88 6.28
CA GLN A 382 6.03 13.88 6.62
C GLN A 382 5.62 12.65 7.45
N GLY A 383 6.41 12.38 8.50
CA GLY A 383 6.21 11.20 9.33
C GLY A 383 6.59 9.90 8.61
N GLY A 384 5.84 8.83 8.88
CA GLY A 384 6.16 7.53 8.28
C GLY A 384 5.28 6.38 8.75
N VAL A 385 5.77 5.18 8.46
CA VAL A 385 5.20 3.91 8.89
C VAL A 385 6.32 3.06 9.49
N ALA A 386 6.12 2.51 10.69
CA ALA A 386 7.03 1.55 11.27
C ALA A 386 6.42 0.13 11.19
N LEU A 387 7.22 -0.82 10.76
CA LEU A 387 6.91 -2.25 10.76
C LEU A 387 7.74 -2.91 11.86
N LEU A 388 7.09 -3.28 12.96
CA LEU A 388 7.70 -4.00 14.08
C LEU A 388 7.39 -5.49 13.88
N ARG A 389 8.41 -6.34 13.79
CA ARG A 389 8.26 -7.75 13.42
C ARG A 389 9.19 -8.60 14.23
N MET A 390 8.65 -9.46 15.07
CA MET A 390 9.44 -10.40 15.87
C MET A 390 8.94 -11.83 15.67
N PRO A 391 9.84 -12.81 15.53
CA PRO A 391 9.45 -14.21 15.49
C PRO A 391 8.87 -14.64 16.85
N ASN A 392 7.91 -15.55 16.83
CA ASN A 392 7.47 -16.24 18.04
C ASN A 392 7.95 -17.71 18.04
N ALA A 393 7.90 -18.37 19.19
CA ALA A 393 8.38 -19.74 19.36
C ALA A 393 7.61 -20.77 18.50
N SER A 394 6.41 -20.46 18.03
CA SER A 394 5.63 -21.33 17.15
C SER A 394 6.07 -21.31 15.68
N GLY A 395 7.09 -20.50 15.34
CA GLY A 395 7.57 -20.31 13.97
C GLY A 395 6.72 -19.35 13.14
N THR A 396 5.69 -18.72 13.76
CA THR A 396 4.97 -17.56 13.20
C THR A 396 5.66 -16.27 13.67
N ARG A 397 5.10 -15.14 13.39
CA ARG A 397 5.67 -13.84 13.72
C ARG A 397 4.57 -12.91 14.21
N LEU A 398 4.87 -12.13 15.23
CA LEU A 398 4.05 -10.97 15.59
C LEU A 398 4.47 -9.79 14.73
N ASP A 399 3.53 -9.20 14.00
CA ASP A 399 3.73 -8.06 13.10
C ASP A 399 2.87 -6.89 13.55
N ALA A 400 3.46 -5.77 13.95
CA ALA A 400 2.75 -4.53 14.17
C ALA A 400 3.09 -3.50 13.09
N LEU A 401 2.07 -2.79 12.62
CA LEU A 401 2.24 -1.59 11.82
C LEU A 401 1.85 -0.38 12.67
N PHE A 402 2.76 0.56 12.84
CA PHE A 402 2.49 1.85 13.47
C PHE A 402 2.50 2.95 12.41
N LYS A 403 1.34 3.60 12.21
CA LYS A 403 1.14 4.64 11.20
C LYS A 403 1.18 6.04 11.80
N PHE A 404 2.21 6.77 11.51
CA PHE A 404 2.36 8.20 11.79
C PHE A 404 2.68 9.00 10.51
N ALA A 405 2.10 8.57 9.40
CA ALA A 405 2.29 9.10 8.04
C ALA A 405 1.43 10.36 7.78
N SER A 406 1.64 10.98 6.62
CA SER A 406 0.83 12.07 6.09
C SER A 406 -0.64 11.68 5.86
N GLN A 407 -1.48 12.61 5.37
CA GLN A 407 -2.92 12.36 5.17
C GLN A 407 -3.24 11.29 4.10
N GLY A 408 -2.29 10.93 3.23
CA GLY A 408 -2.58 9.94 2.18
C GLY A 408 -3.44 10.49 1.04
N MET A 409 -3.32 11.77 0.76
CA MET A 409 -4.07 12.47 -0.29
C MET A 409 -5.60 12.32 -0.12
N GLY A 410 -6.36 12.15 -1.20
CA GLY A 410 -7.80 11.96 -1.16
C GLY A 410 -8.27 10.61 -0.60
N HIS A 411 -7.37 9.65 -0.49
CA HIS A 411 -7.65 8.29 0.00
C HIS A 411 -7.30 8.08 1.47
N GLY A 412 -6.65 9.05 2.10
CA GLY A 412 -6.25 8.96 3.50
C GLY A 412 -7.41 8.99 4.48
N HIS A 413 -7.15 8.44 5.66
CA HIS A 413 -8.06 8.40 6.80
C HIS A 413 -7.57 9.31 7.92
N PHE A 414 -8.41 9.57 8.90
CA PHE A 414 -8.09 10.38 10.08
C PHE A 414 -7.59 9.47 11.22
N ASP A 415 -6.48 8.80 10.99
CA ASP A 415 -5.94 7.70 11.79
C ASP A 415 -4.51 7.95 12.28
N ARG A 416 -4.20 9.21 12.64
CA ARG A 416 -2.89 9.58 13.18
C ARG A 416 -2.51 8.73 14.38
N LEU A 417 -1.26 8.30 14.42
CA LEU A 417 -0.73 7.43 15.47
C LEU A 417 -1.51 6.11 15.61
N GLY A 418 -2.09 5.60 14.52
CA GLY A 418 -2.84 4.35 14.50
C GLY A 418 -1.93 3.11 14.45
N ILE A 419 -2.37 2.00 15.06
CA ILE A 419 -1.67 0.71 15.01
C ILE A 419 -2.53 -0.39 14.42
N LEU A 420 -1.88 -1.37 13.80
CA LEU A 420 -2.44 -2.67 13.45
C LEU A 420 -1.56 -3.75 14.05
N LEU A 421 -2.12 -4.91 14.37
CA LEU A 421 -1.37 -6.03 14.91
C LEU A 421 -1.84 -7.34 14.27
N TYR A 422 -0.89 -8.17 13.87
CA TYR A 422 -1.10 -9.50 13.29
C TYR A 422 -0.24 -10.53 14.00
N ASP A 423 -0.74 -11.74 14.18
CA ASP A 423 0.02 -12.89 14.70
C ASP A 423 -0.12 -14.07 13.74
N GLY A 424 0.89 -14.29 12.92
CA GLY A 424 0.80 -15.23 11.82
C GLY A 424 -0.35 -14.83 10.87
N ASP A 425 -1.31 -15.74 10.71
CA ASP A 425 -2.48 -15.55 9.83
C ASP A 425 -3.62 -14.76 10.51
N ASN A 426 -3.53 -14.54 11.82
CA ASN A 426 -4.60 -13.87 12.56
C ASN A 426 -4.42 -12.35 12.54
N GLU A 427 -5.49 -11.63 12.23
CA GLU A 427 -5.60 -10.20 12.47
C GLU A 427 -5.96 -10.01 13.96
N VAL A 428 -5.08 -9.38 14.75
CA VAL A 428 -5.24 -9.20 16.21
C VAL A 428 -5.86 -7.86 16.54
N LEU A 429 -5.28 -6.78 15.98
CA LEU A 429 -5.89 -5.44 16.00
C LEU A 429 -6.12 -5.02 14.54
N SER A 430 -7.39 -4.94 14.17
CA SER A 430 -7.80 -4.74 12.80
C SER A 430 -7.90 -3.27 12.40
N ASP A 431 -7.84 -3.00 11.08
CA ASP A 431 -8.29 -1.74 10.49
C ASP A 431 -9.51 -1.99 9.60
N TYR A 432 -10.42 -1.02 9.54
CA TYR A 432 -11.61 -1.16 8.69
C TYR A 432 -11.25 -1.09 7.20
N GLY A 433 -10.24 -0.31 6.83
CA GLY A 433 -9.98 0.01 5.43
C GLY A 433 -11.14 0.79 4.80
N ALA A 434 -11.44 0.54 3.54
CA ALA A 434 -12.50 1.24 2.82
C ALA A 434 -13.88 0.61 3.01
N ALA A 435 -14.93 1.43 3.14
CA ALA A 435 -16.31 0.98 3.02
C ALA A 435 -16.69 0.88 1.53
N ARG A 436 -16.53 -0.34 0.98
CA ARG A 436 -16.92 -0.73 -0.38
C ARG A 436 -17.59 -2.09 -0.34
N PHE A 437 -18.50 -2.32 -1.29
CA PHE A 437 -18.94 -3.68 -1.54
C PHE A 437 -17.89 -4.43 -2.35
N LEU A 438 -17.41 -5.52 -1.79
CA LEU A 438 -16.65 -6.52 -2.51
C LEU A 438 -17.66 -7.42 -3.26
N ASN A 439 -17.41 -7.67 -4.54
CA ASN A 439 -18.15 -8.61 -5.37
C ASN A 439 -19.66 -8.32 -5.56
N VAL A 440 -20.15 -7.13 -5.24
CA VAL A 440 -21.51 -6.70 -5.56
C VAL A 440 -21.44 -5.58 -6.58
N GLU A 441 -21.44 -5.93 -7.86
CA GLU A 441 -21.30 -4.99 -8.99
C GLU A 441 -22.40 -3.91 -9.02
N ALA A 442 -23.58 -4.24 -8.55
CA ALA A 442 -24.77 -3.41 -8.72
C ALA A 442 -24.88 -2.26 -7.71
N LYS A 443 -24.25 -2.36 -6.53
CA LYS A 443 -24.41 -1.33 -5.49
C LYS A 443 -23.42 -0.20 -5.74
N ASP A 444 -23.91 0.95 -6.17
CA ASP A 444 -23.16 2.15 -6.55
C ASP A 444 -22.04 1.90 -7.60
N GLY A 445 -22.17 0.84 -8.42
CA GLY A 445 -21.20 0.51 -9.45
C GLY A 445 -19.80 0.20 -8.90
N GLY A 446 -19.70 -0.47 -7.75
CA GLY A 446 -18.43 -0.78 -7.08
C GLY A 446 -17.71 0.42 -6.50
N ARG A 447 -18.39 1.55 -6.31
CA ARG A 447 -17.84 2.78 -5.75
C ARG A 447 -17.80 2.75 -4.24
N TYR A 448 -17.11 3.73 -3.64
CA TYR A 448 -17.17 3.96 -2.20
C TYR A 448 -18.60 4.28 -1.78
N LEU A 449 -19.02 3.65 -0.68
CA LEU A 449 -20.30 3.91 -0.05
C LEU A 449 -20.24 5.23 0.74
N LYS A 450 -21.41 5.80 1.06
CA LYS A 450 -21.48 7.00 1.91
C LYS A 450 -20.83 6.78 3.28
N GLU A 451 -20.88 5.54 3.79
CA GLU A 451 -20.27 5.10 5.05
C GLU A 451 -18.73 5.12 4.99
N ASN A 452 -18.12 5.12 3.80
CA ASN A 452 -16.68 5.36 3.69
C ASN A 452 -16.29 6.71 4.29
N LYS A 453 -17.08 7.76 4.01
CA LYS A 453 -16.87 9.09 4.56
C LYS A 453 -17.39 9.22 5.99
N SER A 454 -18.56 8.67 6.31
CA SER A 454 -19.20 8.89 7.60
C SER A 454 -18.71 7.93 8.70
N TYR A 455 -17.96 6.87 8.35
CA TYR A 455 -17.40 5.91 9.29
C TYR A 455 -15.95 5.54 8.98
N ALA A 456 -15.68 4.83 7.87
CA ALA A 456 -14.38 4.21 7.64
C ALA A 456 -13.19 5.18 7.67
N LYS A 457 -13.39 6.43 7.24
CA LYS A 457 -12.37 7.50 7.32
C LYS A 457 -12.27 8.19 8.68
N GLN A 458 -13.20 7.97 9.59
CA GLN A 458 -13.27 8.68 10.87
C GLN A 458 -12.32 8.05 11.89
N SER A 459 -11.74 8.86 12.78
CA SER A 459 -10.73 8.39 13.74
C SER A 459 -11.20 7.23 14.61
N ILE A 460 -12.48 7.21 15.01
CA ILE A 460 -13.04 6.13 15.83
C ILE A 460 -13.11 4.77 15.09
N ALA A 461 -12.94 4.75 13.77
CA ALA A 461 -12.86 3.52 13.01
C ALA A 461 -11.47 2.86 13.05
N HIS A 462 -10.50 3.45 13.75
CA HIS A 462 -9.11 3.02 13.82
C HIS A 462 -8.64 2.80 15.27
N ASN A 463 -7.48 2.15 15.41
CA ASN A 463 -6.83 1.92 16.71
C ASN A 463 -6.01 3.17 17.09
N THR A 464 -6.68 4.25 17.41
CA THR A 464 -6.09 5.54 17.77
C THR A 464 -6.95 6.28 18.78
N LEU A 465 -6.45 7.42 19.27
CA LEU A 465 -7.13 8.28 20.23
C LEU A 465 -8.10 9.24 19.55
N VAL A 466 -9.25 9.43 20.15
CA VAL A 466 -10.25 10.42 19.76
C VAL A 466 -10.56 11.34 20.94
N ALA A 467 -10.50 12.66 20.75
CA ALA A 467 -10.90 13.64 21.73
C ALA A 467 -12.31 14.19 21.42
N ASP A 468 -13.18 14.28 22.45
CA ASP A 468 -14.52 14.86 22.42
C ASP A 468 -15.40 14.36 21.25
N GLU A 469 -15.34 13.06 20.99
CA GLU A 469 -16.06 12.39 19.88
C GLU A 469 -15.85 13.08 18.50
N THR A 470 -14.69 13.72 18.31
CA THR A 470 -14.36 14.49 17.10
C THR A 470 -13.20 13.83 16.38
N SER A 471 -13.32 13.60 15.07
CA SER A 471 -12.22 13.08 14.26
C SER A 471 -11.05 14.07 14.15
N HIS A 472 -9.85 13.55 14.03
CA HIS A 472 -8.64 14.33 13.76
C HIS A 472 -8.91 15.38 12.67
N TYR A 473 -8.43 16.59 12.86
CA TYR A 473 -8.63 17.72 11.93
C TYR A 473 -10.12 18.01 11.64
N GLN A 474 -11.04 17.64 12.53
CA GLN A 474 -12.49 17.76 12.34
C GLN A 474 -12.99 17.05 11.06
N GLY A 475 -12.34 15.98 10.63
CA GLY A 475 -12.66 15.27 9.40
C GLY A 475 -12.38 16.06 8.11
N LYS A 476 -11.50 17.07 8.14
CA LYS A 476 -11.15 17.92 6.99
C LYS A 476 -9.83 17.47 6.36
N VAL A 477 -9.90 16.87 5.19
CA VAL A 477 -8.71 16.43 4.43
C VAL A 477 -7.74 17.58 4.16
N SER A 478 -8.26 18.78 3.85
CA SER A 478 -7.43 19.97 3.60
C SER A 478 -6.58 20.40 4.80
N GLU A 479 -7.06 20.17 6.01
CA GLU A 479 -6.29 20.45 7.23
C GLU A 479 -5.31 19.31 7.52
N GLY A 480 -5.75 18.05 7.43
CA GLY A 480 -4.87 16.90 7.60
C GLY A 480 -3.70 16.87 6.60
N SER A 481 -3.91 17.35 5.37
CA SER A 481 -2.85 17.38 4.35
C SER A 481 -1.77 18.45 4.56
N LYS A 482 -1.97 19.38 5.49
CA LYS A 482 -0.98 20.41 5.85
C LYS A 482 -0.04 19.97 6.96
N ASN A 483 -0.40 18.89 7.66
CA ASN A 483 0.26 18.45 8.87
C ASN A 483 0.63 16.98 8.77
N ALA A 484 1.72 16.61 9.42
CA ALA A 484 2.14 15.22 9.57
C ALA A 484 2.70 15.03 10.98
N PRO A 485 2.56 13.84 11.57
CA PRO A 485 3.19 13.52 12.85
C PRO A 485 4.71 13.58 12.76
N GLU A 486 5.33 13.83 13.88
CA GLU A 486 6.77 13.86 14.06
C GLU A 486 7.26 12.54 14.64
N LEU A 487 8.32 11.96 14.07
CA LEU A 487 9.05 10.86 14.68
C LEU A 487 9.91 11.42 15.81
N LEU A 488 9.72 10.94 17.02
CA LEU A 488 10.55 11.34 18.16
C LEU A 488 11.83 10.50 18.24
N PHE A 489 11.65 9.16 18.25
CA PHE A 489 12.76 8.21 18.20
C PHE A 489 12.31 6.85 17.69
N SER A 490 13.27 6.03 17.28
CA SER A 490 13.07 4.62 16.95
C SER A 490 14.33 3.83 17.27
N ASP A 491 14.18 2.59 17.74
CA ASP A 491 15.27 1.66 17.95
C ASP A 491 14.81 0.23 17.61
N PHE A 492 15.61 -0.47 16.80
CA PHE A 492 15.29 -1.81 16.29
C PHE A 492 16.40 -2.79 16.67
N ARG A 493 16.22 -3.47 17.78
CA ARG A 493 17.14 -4.49 18.30
C ARG A 493 16.43 -5.84 18.36
N GLU A 494 17.17 -6.90 18.60
CA GLU A 494 16.62 -8.27 18.69
C GLU A 494 15.63 -8.46 19.84
N ASP A 495 15.83 -7.76 20.95
CA ASP A 495 15.02 -7.84 22.17
C ASP A 495 13.88 -6.82 22.23
N ILE A 496 13.99 -5.72 21.48
CA ILE A 496 13.01 -4.64 21.46
C ILE A 496 13.00 -3.91 20.12
N LEU A 497 11.80 -3.71 19.58
CA LEU A 497 11.52 -2.80 18.47
C LEU A 497 10.61 -1.70 19.02
N ILE A 498 11.11 -0.49 19.14
CA ILE A 498 10.39 0.63 19.74
C ILE A 498 10.35 1.84 18.82
N VAL A 499 9.21 2.48 18.74
CA VAL A 499 8.99 3.71 17.94
C VAL A 499 8.09 4.64 18.72
N SER A 500 8.46 5.91 18.79
CA SER A 500 7.66 6.99 19.38
C SER A 500 7.43 8.10 18.38
N ALA A 501 6.18 8.56 18.26
CA ALA A 501 5.80 9.65 17.38
C ALA A 501 4.78 10.58 18.05
N ARG A 502 4.77 11.84 17.63
CA ARG A 502 3.95 12.91 18.18
C ARG A 502 3.06 13.54 17.10
N GLU A 503 1.84 13.91 17.47
CA GLU A 503 0.90 14.66 16.64
C GLU A 503 0.27 15.81 17.45
N ASN A 504 0.62 17.04 17.13
CA ASN A 504 0.20 18.23 17.87
C ASN A 504 -0.85 19.07 17.14
N ASN A 505 -1.29 18.63 15.93
CA ASN A 505 -2.18 19.42 15.07
C ASN A 505 -3.52 18.75 14.80
N ALA A 506 -3.70 17.50 15.22
CA ALA A 506 -4.94 16.77 14.98
C ALA A 506 -6.14 17.40 15.70
N TYR A 507 -5.89 18.00 16.87
CA TYR A 507 -6.82 18.79 17.66
C TYR A 507 -6.20 20.15 17.98
N LYS A 508 -7.05 21.14 18.25
CA LYS A 508 -6.58 22.49 18.50
C LYS A 508 -5.78 22.59 19.81
N ASP A 509 -6.23 21.88 20.83
CA ASP A 509 -5.75 22.05 22.21
C ASP A 509 -5.25 20.73 22.82
N VAL A 510 -5.10 19.64 22.02
CA VAL A 510 -4.61 18.34 22.51
C VAL A 510 -3.38 17.93 21.74
N ASN A 511 -2.29 17.73 22.45
CA ASN A 511 -1.07 17.10 21.97
C ASN A 511 -1.16 15.59 22.21
N MET A 512 -0.77 14.81 21.21
CA MET A 512 -0.79 13.35 21.28
C MET A 512 0.61 12.80 21.05
N THR A 513 1.05 11.90 21.93
CA THR A 513 2.28 11.13 21.72
C THR A 513 1.97 9.65 21.89
N ARG A 514 2.45 8.82 20.99
CA ARG A 514 2.31 7.36 21.11
C ARG A 514 3.66 6.70 21.00
N THR A 515 3.99 5.86 21.99
CA THR A 515 5.15 4.98 21.98
C THR A 515 4.68 3.55 21.91
N VAL A 516 5.14 2.83 20.87
CA VAL A 516 4.80 1.42 20.64
C VAL A 516 6.08 0.62 20.72
N ALA A 517 6.14 -0.36 21.61
CA ALA A 517 7.28 -1.24 21.79
C ALA A 517 6.85 -2.70 21.65
N MET A 518 7.41 -3.42 20.68
CA MET A 518 7.33 -4.87 20.59
C MET A 518 8.54 -5.44 21.30
N ILE A 519 8.32 -6.33 22.26
CA ILE A 519 9.33 -6.79 23.21
C ILE A 519 9.37 -8.31 23.25
N ALA A 520 10.57 -8.88 23.16
CA ALA A 520 10.86 -10.30 23.38
C ALA A 520 12.09 -10.40 24.28
N MET A 521 11.95 -11.05 25.43
CA MET A 521 13.01 -11.14 26.44
C MET A 521 13.17 -12.58 26.92
N GLU A 522 14.39 -12.97 27.27
CA GLU A 522 14.73 -14.33 27.72
C GLU A 522 13.93 -14.77 28.95
N GLU A 523 13.65 -13.85 29.88
CA GLU A 523 12.88 -14.11 31.11
C GLU A 523 11.39 -13.67 31.00
N ALA A 524 10.88 -13.37 29.78
CA ALA A 524 9.48 -13.09 29.48
C ALA A 524 8.78 -14.37 28.93
N PRO A 525 7.50 -14.31 28.58
CA PRO A 525 6.84 -15.39 27.87
C PRO A 525 7.57 -15.77 26.56
N ASP A 526 7.38 -17.00 26.11
CA ASP A 526 8.01 -17.53 24.86
C ASP A 526 7.43 -16.92 23.57
N TYR A 527 6.83 -15.75 23.68
CA TYR A 527 6.24 -14.96 22.58
C TYR A 527 6.52 -13.47 22.78
N PRO A 528 6.71 -12.70 21.70
CA PRO A 528 6.76 -11.26 21.78
C PRO A 528 5.39 -10.67 22.15
N PHE A 529 5.41 -9.54 22.83
CA PHE A 529 4.21 -8.79 23.21
C PHE A 529 4.36 -7.32 22.84
N LEU A 530 3.23 -6.59 22.78
CA LEU A 530 3.21 -5.17 22.45
C LEU A 530 2.90 -4.35 23.70
N LEU A 531 3.79 -3.43 24.07
CA LEU A 531 3.53 -2.38 25.06
C LEU A 531 3.17 -1.11 24.29
N ASP A 532 1.97 -0.61 24.54
CA ASP A 532 1.39 0.59 23.92
C ASP A 532 1.18 1.66 24.97
N ILE A 533 1.83 2.80 24.80
CA ILE A 533 1.73 3.97 25.68
C ILE A 533 1.24 5.13 24.83
N PHE A 534 0.02 5.61 25.11
CA PHE A 534 -0.58 6.74 24.43
C PHE A 534 -0.83 7.88 25.39
N GLU A 535 -0.16 9.00 25.18
CA GLU A 535 -0.24 10.20 26.00
C GLU A 535 -1.11 11.25 25.30
N ALA A 536 -2.04 11.81 26.03
CA ALA A 536 -2.82 12.99 25.64
C ALA A 536 -2.55 14.12 26.63
N ASP A 537 -2.19 15.30 26.13
CA ASP A 537 -1.88 16.46 26.95
C ASP A 537 -2.65 17.69 26.46
N SER A 538 -3.32 18.41 27.39
CA SER A 538 -4.08 19.62 27.13
C SER A 538 -4.17 20.52 28.36
N ASP A 539 -4.33 21.83 28.13
CA ASP A 539 -4.61 22.79 29.17
C ASP A 539 -6.08 22.75 29.68
N THR A 540 -6.97 22.14 28.91
CA THR A 540 -8.41 22.05 29.21
C THR A 540 -8.89 20.61 29.36
N PRO A 541 -9.91 20.33 30.19
CA PRO A 541 -10.44 18.98 30.32
C PRO A 541 -11.16 18.52 29.04
N HIS A 542 -10.89 17.27 28.63
CA HIS A 542 -11.50 16.60 27.48
C HIS A 542 -12.04 15.22 27.86
N GLN A 543 -12.85 14.63 26.98
CA GLN A 543 -13.11 13.22 26.93
C GLN A 543 -12.15 12.57 25.93
N TYR A 544 -11.39 11.59 26.37
CA TYR A 544 -10.48 10.82 25.51
C TYR A 544 -10.99 9.41 25.32
N ASP A 545 -11.08 8.95 24.09
CA ASP A 545 -11.46 7.59 23.70
C ASP A 545 -10.31 6.92 22.98
N LEU A 546 -9.65 5.94 23.60
CA LEU A 546 -8.69 5.07 22.94
C LEU A 546 -9.41 3.80 22.46
N ASN A 547 -9.42 3.59 21.15
CA ASN A 547 -10.15 2.48 20.54
C ASN A 547 -9.21 1.37 20.09
N PHE A 548 -9.56 0.10 20.39
CA PHE A 548 -8.91 -1.10 19.88
C PHE A 548 -9.94 -1.97 19.17
N ARG A 549 -9.75 -2.14 17.87
CA ARG A 549 -10.62 -2.97 17.05
C ARG A 549 -10.09 -4.40 17.04
N TYR A 550 -10.91 -5.34 17.44
CA TYR A 550 -10.54 -6.75 17.51
C TYR A 550 -11.52 -7.63 16.73
N PRO A 551 -11.04 -8.59 15.96
CA PRO A 551 -11.87 -9.68 15.44
C PRO A 551 -12.09 -10.75 16.51
N GLY A 552 -12.86 -11.78 16.20
CA GLY A 552 -13.04 -12.92 17.09
C GLY A 552 -14.08 -12.72 18.16
N GLN A 553 -13.97 -13.51 19.23
CA GLN A 553 -14.99 -13.64 20.25
C GLN A 553 -14.46 -13.29 21.64
N LEU A 554 -15.14 -12.38 22.34
CA LEU A 554 -14.91 -12.12 23.76
C LEU A 554 -15.04 -13.42 24.57
N MET A 555 -14.02 -13.74 25.36
CA MET A 555 -13.98 -14.93 26.21
C MET A 555 -14.15 -14.54 27.68
N GLN A 556 -13.37 -13.60 28.18
CA GLN A 556 -13.43 -13.19 29.60
C GLN A 556 -12.95 -11.77 29.80
N THR A 557 -13.30 -11.22 30.99
CA THR A 557 -12.80 -9.94 31.49
C THR A 557 -12.42 -10.09 32.94
N SER A 558 -11.43 -9.34 33.42
CA SER A 558 -11.06 -9.26 34.83
C SER A 558 -11.98 -8.31 35.63
N PHE A 559 -12.92 -7.65 35.00
CA PHE A 559 -13.81 -6.65 35.55
C PHE A 559 -15.28 -6.97 35.28
N PRO A 560 -16.22 -6.55 36.12
CA PRO A 560 -17.65 -6.71 35.85
C PRO A 560 -18.10 -5.75 34.76
N TYR A 561 -18.99 -6.22 33.89
CA TYR A 561 -19.62 -5.39 32.87
C TYR A 561 -21.13 -5.66 32.78
N GLN A 562 -21.85 -4.66 32.30
CA GLN A 562 -23.27 -4.74 32.07
C GLN A 562 -23.56 -4.76 30.58
N ARG A 563 -24.29 -5.76 30.09
CA ARG A 563 -24.78 -5.80 28.72
C ARG A 563 -25.97 -4.87 28.55
N ASP A 564 -25.95 -4.14 27.42
CA ASP A 564 -27.12 -3.35 27.03
C ASP A 564 -28.21 -4.27 26.46
N GLN A 565 -29.45 -4.04 26.84
CA GLN A 565 -30.60 -4.81 26.32
C GLN A 565 -31.00 -4.35 24.91
N THR A 566 -30.73 -3.09 24.58
CA THR A 566 -30.97 -2.49 23.26
C THR A 566 -29.70 -1.83 22.77
N LEU A 567 -29.37 -2.08 21.52
CA LEU A 567 -28.21 -1.43 20.91
C LEU A 567 -28.48 0.04 20.64
N SER A 568 -27.66 0.92 21.22
CA SER A 568 -27.69 2.35 20.98
C SER A 568 -26.36 2.83 20.42
N ALA A 569 -26.39 3.77 19.49
CA ALA A 569 -25.18 4.38 18.98
C ALA A 569 -24.44 5.15 20.09
N MET A 570 -23.11 5.08 20.08
CA MET A 570 -22.24 5.77 21.05
C MET A 570 -22.33 7.30 20.93
N GLY A 571 -22.66 7.80 19.75
CA GLY A 571 -22.78 9.23 19.47
C GLY A 571 -23.57 9.52 18.19
N LYS A 572 -23.53 10.77 17.73
CA LYS A 572 -24.36 11.23 16.61
C LYS A 572 -23.58 11.48 15.33
N ASN A 573 -22.29 11.76 15.41
CA ASN A 573 -21.45 12.20 14.30
C ASN A 573 -20.06 11.54 14.37
N ASN A 574 -19.17 11.86 13.39
CA ASN A 574 -17.75 11.51 13.38
C ASN A 574 -17.46 10.00 13.52
N GLY A 575 -18.37 9.16 13.01
CA GLY A 575 -18.25 7.70 13.08
C GLY A 575 -18.99 7.06 14.26
N TYR A 576 -19.20 7.77 15.36
CA TYR A 576 -19.88 7.27 16.56
C TYR A 576 -21.33 6.85 16.33
N GLN A 577 -22.00 7.42 15.32
CA GLN A 577 -23.36 7.02 14.91
C GLN A 577 -23.43 5.61 14.32
N HIS A 578 -22.28 5.04 13.95
CA HIS A 578 -22.15 3.68 13.42
C HIS A 578 -21.59 2.68 14.44
N LEU A 579 -21.19 3.16 15.61
CA LEU A 579 -20.62 2.37 16.69
C LEU A 579 -21.67 2.11 17.76
N PHE A 580 -22.14 0.86 17.85
CA PHE A 580 -23.23 0.49 18.73
C PHE A 580 -22.70 -0.14 20.02
N LYS A 581 -23.13 0.39 21.17
CA LYS A 581 -22.74 -0.10 22.49
C LYS A 581 -23.39 -1.47 22.76
N MET A 582 -22.56 -2.48 23.04
CA MET A 582 -22.94 -3.82 23.41
C MET A 582 -22.94 -4.04 24.90
N ALA A 583 -21.93 -3.51 25.57
CA ALA A 583 -21.74 -3.59 27.01
C ALA A 583 -20.80 -2.48 27.50
N SER A 584 -20.85 -2.21 28.80
CA SER A 584 -19.92 -1.29 29.46
C SER A 584 -19.60 -1.74 30.89
N GLY A 585 -18.42 -1.34 31.37
CA GLY A 585 -17.93 -1.60 32.71
C GLY A 585 -17.12 -0.44 33.28
N LYS A 586 -17.08 -0.33 34.59
CA LYS A 586 -16.22 0.60 35.36
C LYS A 586 -15.33 -0.23 36.27
N PRO A 587 -14.08 -0.48 35.90
CA PRO A 587 -13.19 -1.35 36.65
C PRO A 587 -12.69 -0.73 37.95
N GLY A 588 -12.72 0.61 38.09
CA GLY A 588 -12.05 1.35 39.15
C GLY A 588 -10.54 1.47 38.89
N LYS A 589 -9.81 2.00 39.89
CA LYS A 589 -8.35 2.21 39.77
C LYS A 589 -7.58 0.90 39.84
N GLY A 590 -6.70 0.68 38.88
CA GLY A 590 -5.82 -0.49 38.83
C GLY A 590 -5.49 -0.92 37.40
N GLN A 591 -5.78 -2.16 37.08
CA GLN A 591 -5.67 -2.70 35.75
C GLN A 591 -6.90 -3.50 35.37
N ALA A 592 -7.26 -3.50 34.10
CA ALA A 592 -8.36 -4.26 33.52
C ALA A 592 -7.86 -5.11 32.38
N THR A 593 -8.20 -6.40 32.39
CA THR A 593 -7.82 -7.35 31.32
C THR A 593 -9.06 -7.82 30.57
N PHE A 594 -8.97 -7.83 29.26
CA PHE A 594 -9.95 -8.35 28.33
C PHE A 594 -9.30 -9.39 27.44
N THR A 595 -9.86 -10.61 27.36
CA THR A 595 -9.36 -11.73 26.58
C THR A 595 -10.35 -12.12 25.50
N TRP A 596 -9.88 -12.35 24.28
CA TRP A 596 -10.68 -12.87 23.17
C TRP A 596 -9.98 -14.03 22.46
N LEU A 597 -10.78 -14.80 21.74
CA LEU A 597 -10.33 -15.88 20.86
C LEU A 597 -10.47 -15.45 19.41
N GLU A 598 -9.37 -15.49 18.65
CA GLU A 598 -9.37 -15.34 17.20
C GLU A 598 -8.68 -16.53 16.54
N GLY A 599 -9.36 -17.14 15.57
CA GLY A 599 -8.90 -18.40 15.02
C GLY A 599 -8.78 -19.49 16.11
N LYS A 600 -7.57 -19.89 16.44
CA LYS A 600 -7.27 -20.89 17.47
C LYS A 600 -6.41 -20.32 18.59
N LYS A 601 -6.17 -19.03 18.67
CA LYS A 601 -5.32 -18.39 19.67
C LYS A 601 -6.10 -17.43 20.55
N PHE A 602 -5.66 -17.33 21.79
CA PHE A 602 -6.13 -16.34 22.74
C PHE A 602 -5.22 -15.12 22.69
N TYR A 603 -5.85 -13.96 22.83
CA TYR A 603 -5.20 -12.65 22.93
C TYR A 603 -5.77 -11.90 24.10
N SER A 604 -4.94 -11.15 24.79
CA SER A 604 -5.37 -10.29 25.90
C SER A 604 -4.84 -8.87 25.73
N ILE A 605 -5.67 -7.90 26.10
CA ILE A 605 -5.25 -6.53 26.39
C ILE A 605 -5.39 -6.32 27.88
N THR A 606 -4.30 -6.01 28.56
CA THR A 606 -4.28 -5.52 29.94
C THR A 606 -3.98 -4.04 29.89
N THR A 607 -4.93 -3.21 30.36
CA THR A 607 -4.81 -1.75 30.36
C THR A 607 -4.85 -1.17 31.78
N LEU A 608 -4.15 -0.06 32.00
CA LEU A 608 -4.27 0.72 33.22
C LEU A 608 -5.62 1.45 33.24
N THR A 609 -6.19 1.54 34.45
CA THR A 609 -7.46 2.20 34.71
C THR A 609 -7.39 3.05 35.97
N ASP A 610 -8.18 4.13 36.01
CA ASP A 610 -8.42 4.93 37.18
C ASP A 610 -9.91 4.93 37.59
N GLU A 611 -10.31 5.77 38.56
CA GLU A 611 -11.68 5.81 39.08
C GLU A 611 -12.70 6.26 38.05
N ASP A 612 -12.29 7.07 37.07
CA ASP A 612 -13.14 7.67 36.03
C ASP A 612 -13.10 6.92 34.73
N THR A 613 -12.30 5.84 34.61
CA THR A 613 -12.20 5.03 33.39
C THR A 613 -13.47 4.23 33.15
N GLU A 614 -14.04 4.38 31.97
CA GLU A 614 -15.13 3.55 31.43
C GLU A 614 -14.65 2.69 30.29
N LEU A 615 -15.02 1.42 30.29
CA LEU A 615 -14.69 0.44 29.26
C LEU A 615 -15.94 0.06 28.49
N PHE A 616 -15.87 0.09 27.15
CA PHE A 616 -17.00 -0.25 26.30
C PHE A 616 -16.64 -1.37 25.32
N PHE A 617 -17.55 -2.32 25.17
CA PHE A 617 -17.58 -3.25 24.04
C PHE A 617 -18.58 -2.74 23.02
N THR A 618 -18.12 -2.50 21.81
CA THR A 618 -18.94 -1.92 20.75
C THR A 618 -18.91 -2.76 19.49
N GLN A 619 -19.86 -2.51 18.58
CA GLN A 619 -19.99 -3.20 17.32
C GLN A 619 -20.45 -2.25 16.22
N THR A 620 -19.87 -2.37 15.02
CA THR A 620 -20.36 -1.71 13.82
C THR A 620 -21.31 -2.64 13.05
N GLY A 621 -22.09 -2.10 12.12
CA GLY A 621 -22.95 -2.87 11.22
C GLY A 621 -24.20 -3.48 11.87
N ALA A 622 -24.42 -3.30 13.18
CA ALA A 622 -25.52 -3.90 13.91
C ALA A 622 -26.91 -3.36 13.51
N HIS A 623 -26.97 -2.08 13.20
CA HIS A 623 -28.18 -1.35 12.83
C HIS A 623 -27.98 -0.47 11.58
N ASP A 624 -27.03 -0.80 10.73
CA ASP A 624 -26.92 -0.17 9.44
C ASP A 624 -28.12 -0.54 8.57
N PRO A 625 -29.02 0.42 8.24
CA PRO A 625 -30.28 0.12 7.55
C PRO A 625 -30.07 -0.36 6.11
N HIS A 626 -28.88 -0.15 5.56
CA HIS A 626 -28.52 -0.53 4.20
C HIS A 626 -27.58 -1.74 4.13
N PHE A 627 -27.16 -2.28 5.28
CA PHE A 627 -26.18 -3.36 5.39
C PHE A 627 -24.86 -3.04 4.65
N ASN A 628 -24.41 -1.80 4.77
CA ASN A 628 -23.22 -1.30 4.07
C ASN A 628 -21.93 -1.52 4.84
N LEU A 629 -22.01 -1.64 6.18
CA LEU A 629 -20.86 -1.84 7.04
C LEU A 629 -20.71 -3.30 7.44
N ARG A 630 -19.48 -3.81 7.43
CA ARG A 630 -19.14 -5.09 8.03
C ARG A 630 -19.38 -5.04 9.52
N THR A 631 -19.81 -6.15 10.10
CA THR A 631 -19.88 -6.30 11.55
C THR A 631 -18.47 -6.49 12.10
N GLU A 632 -17.98 -5.48 12.80
CA GLU A 632 -16.68 -5.50 13.46
C GLU A 632 -16.83 -4.99 14.89
N LYS A 633 -16.02 -5.54 15.81
CA LYS A 633 -16.06 -5.24 17.23
C LYS A 633 -14.94 -4.30 17.61
N SER A 634 -15.14 -3.55 18.70
CA SER A 634 -14.04 -2.83 19.32
C SER A 634 -14.18 -2.78 20.84
N TYR A 635 -13.04 -2.65 21.48
CA TYR A 635 -12.85 -2.36 22.90
C TYR A 635 -12.39 -0.92 23.02
N LEU A 636 -13.22 -0.08 23.66
CA LEU A 636 -12.97 1.35 23.76
C LEU A 636 -12.74 1.70 25.23
N ILE A 637 -11.64 2.38 25.50
CA ILE A 637 -11.25 2.89 26.81
C ILE A 637 -11.54 4.38 26.82
N ARG A 638 -12.48 4.81 27.65
CA ARG A 638 -12.88 6.21 27.80
C ARG A 638 -12.38 6.78 29.10
N GLN A 639 -11.72 7.94 29.01
CA GLN A 639 -11.34 8.78 30.11
C GLN A 639 -12.04 10.13 29.98
N SER A 640 -12.85 10.51 30.97
CA SER A 640 -13.66 11.75 30.91
C SER A 640 -13.12 12.82 31.82
N GLY A 641 -13.17 14.09 31.39
CA GLY A 641 -12.83 15.27 32.19
C GLY A 641 -11.35 15.39 32.53
N ALA A 642 -10.47 14.74 31.81
CA ALA A 642 -9.02 14.80 31.99
C ALA A 642 -8.36 15.89 31.14
N LYS A 643 -7.41 16.63 31.71
CA LYS A 643 -6.51 17.51 30.95
C LYS A 643 -5.41 16.69 30.29
N THR A 644 -4.69 15.94 31.12
CA THR A 644 -3.67 15.00 30.69
C THR A 644 -4.09 13.58 31.04
N HIS A 645 -3.77 12.62 30.21
CA HIS A 645 -3.97 11.21 30.53
C HIS A 645 -2.95 10.34 29.78
N VAL A 646 -2.47 9.31 30.47
CA VAL A 646 -1.57 8.30 29.93
C VAL A 646 -2.29 6.96 29.87
N PHE A 647 -2.66 6.53 28.67
CA PHE A 647 -3.13 5.18 28.44
C PHE A 647 -1.94 4.25 28.31
N VAL A 648 -1.92 3.20 29.13
CA VAL A 648 -0.92 2.14 29.04
C VAL A 648 -1.63 0.83 28.83
N SER A 649 -1.31 0.13 27.75
CA SER A 649 -1.88 -1.17 27.40
C SER A 649 -0.78 -2.16 27.06
N LEU A 650 -0.87 -3.38 27.56
CA LEU A 650 -0.02 -4.49 27.18
C LEU A 650 -0.87 -5.51 26.42
N ILE A 651 -0.46 -5.84 25.21
CA ILE A 651 -1.19 -6.73 24.31
C ILE A 651 -0.33 -7.97 24.07
N GLU A 652 -0.88 -9.14 24.40
CA GLU A 652 -0.18 -10.39 24.33
C GLU A 652 -0.95 -11.46 23.56
N PRO A 653 -0.30 -12.23 22.66
CA PRO A 653 -0.80 -13.51 22.21
C PRO A 653 -0.48 -14.57 23.26
N HIS A 654 -1.43 -15.44 23.61
CA HIS A 654 -1.18 -16.54 24.53
C HIS A 654 -2.10 -17.70 24.27
N GLY A 655 -1.76 -18.87 24.76
CA GLY A 655 -2.61 -20.04 24.76
C GLY A 655 -3.20 -20.44 23.41
N SER A 656 -3.96 -21.50 23.41
CA SER A 656 -4.60 -22.02 22.19
C SER A 656 -5.86 -22.83 22.47
N PHE A 657 -6.75 -22.88 21.48
CA PHE A 657 -7.88 -23.78 21.43
C PHE A 657 -7.75 -24.73 20.26
N ASP A 658 -7.76 -26.05 20.54
CA ASP A 658 -7.82 -27.07 19.50
C ASP A 658 -9.26 -27.63 19.39
N PRO A 659 -10.00 -27.30 18.34
CA PRO A 659 -11.38 -27.75 18.18
C PRO A 659 -11.50 -29.26 17.84
N GLN A 660 -10.43 -29.91 17.37
CA GLN A 660 -10.43 -31.34 17.05
C GLN A 660 -10.24 -32.18 18.32
N LEU A 661 -9.37 -31.74 19.21
CA LEU A 661 -9.11 -32.39 20.47
C LEU A 661 -10.01 -31.87 21.59
N GLU A 662 -10.79 -30.82 21.35
CA GLU A 662 -11.63 -30.10 22.32
C GLU A 662 -10.81 -29.67 23.56
N THR A 663 -9.56 -29.24 23.34
CA THR A 663 -8.64 -28.86 24.42
C THR A 663 -8.36 -27.35 24.39
N VAL A 664 -8.23 -26.79 25.58
CA VAL A 664 -7.82 -25.40 25.81
C VAL A 664 -6.51 -25.39 26.58
N GLN A 665 -5.55 -24.63 26.12
CA GLN A 665 -4.24 -24.45 26.76
C GLN A 665 -4.01 -22.97 27.06
N ASN A 666 -3.63 -22.61 28.27
CA ASN A 666 -3.26 -21.27 28.74
C ASN A 666 -4.23 -20.16 28.26
N PRO A 667 -5.56 -20.28 28.57
CA PRO A 667 -6.54 -19.31 28.08
C PRO A 667 -6.50 -17.96 28.79
N ASP A 668 -5.79 -17.88 29.92
CA ASP A 668 -5.71 -16.70 30.76
C ASP A 668 -4.49 -15.85 30.41
N SER A 669 -4.62 -14.52 30.49
CA SER A 669 -3.50 -13.58 30.40
C SER A 669 -2.37 -13.97 31.37
N GLU A 670 -1.13 -13.86 30.92
CA GLU A 670 0.05 -14.03 31.76
C GLU A 670 0.47 -12.74 32.47
N VAL A 671 -0.10 -11.58 32.11
CA VAL A 671 0.19 -10.30 32.76
C VAL A 671 -0.39 -10.29 34.16
N GLU A 672 0.49 -10.31 35.18
CA GLU A 672 0.14 -10.26 36.56
C GLU A 672 0.06 -8.83 37.11
N GLU A 673 0.95 -7.95 36.64
CA GLU A 673 1.03 -6.56 37.09
C GLU A 673 1.37 -5.64 35.92
N LEU A 674 0.61 -4.55 35.82
CA LEU A 674 0.90 -3.39 34.99
C LEU A 674 0.68 -2.14 35.83
N ARG A 675 1.67 -1.23 35.89
CA ARG A 675 1.59 -0.01 36.70
C ARG A 675 2.34 1.13 36.08
N LEU A 676 1.79 2.33 36.21
CA LEU A 676 2.52 3.58 36.05
C LEU A 676 3.18 3.89 37.41
N VAL A 677 4.52 3.81 37.48
CA VAL A 677 5.27 3.93 38.73
C VAL A 677 5.91 5.29 38.94
N PHE A 678 6.08 6.04 37.87
CA PHE A 678 6.59 7.40 37.89
C PHE A 678 6.09 8.19 36.67
N GLU A 679 5.76 9.46 36.88
CA GLU A 679 5.35 10.39 35.84
C GLU A 679 5.66 11.81 36.26
N ASP A 680 6.40 12.57 35.45
CA ASP A 680 6.60 14.01 35.54
C ASP A 680 6.74 14.65 34.14
N GLU A 681 7.19 15.89 34.06
CA GLU A 681 7.36 16.59 32.78
C GLU A 681 8.45 15.96 31.89
N ASP A 682 9.47 15.34 32.50
CA ASP A 682 10.66 14.81 31.81
C ASP A 682 10.59 13.30 31.57
N TYR A 683 9.94 12.54 32.46
CA TYR A 683 9.99 11.08 32.44
C TYR A 683 8.65 10.42 32.70
N LEU A 684 8.49 9.26 32.06
CA LEU A 684 7.40 8.33 32.32
C LEU A 684 7.99 6.93 32.55
N VAL A 685 7.56 6.24 33.63
CA VAL A 685 8.05 4.89 33.94
C VAL A 685 6.89 3.94 34.15
N VAL A 686 6.83 2.89 33.33
CA VAL A 686 5.86 1.80 33.43
C VAL A 686 6.56 0.57 33.99
N SER A 687 5.93 -0.06 35.00
CA SER A 687 6.33 -1.38 35.50
C SER A 687 5.35 -2.43 35.02
N PHE A 688 5.88 -3.57 34.54
CA PHE A 688 5.06 -4.72 34.16
C PHE A 688 5.71 -6.04 34.64
N ARG A 689 4.88 -7.04 34.91
CA ARG A 689 5.31 -8.36 35.35
C ARG A 689 4.37 -9.42 34.81
N PHE A 690 4.96 -10.49 34.31
CA PHE A 690 4.25 -11.72 33.93
C PHE A 690 4.28 -12.74 35.09
N ARG A 691 3.33 -13.64 35.10
CA ARG A 691 3.16 -14.66 36.14
C ARG A 691 4.44 -15.48 36.37
N ASN A 692 4.90 -15.55 37.61
CA ASN A 692 6.12 -16.25 38.00
C ASN A 692 7.41 -15.74 37.32
N ARG A 693 7.45 -14.50 36.88
CA ARG A 693 8.60 -13.87 36.22
C ARG A 693 9.02 -12.59 36.93
N PRO A 694 10.25 -12.09 36.72
CA PRO A 694 10.67 -10.83 37.31
C PRO A 694 9.84 -9.66 36.77
N ALA A 695 9.76 -8.59 37.52
CA ALA A 695 9.17 -7.33 37.05
C ALA A 695 10.19 -6.54 36.24
N TYR A 696 9.71 -5.81 35.27
CA TYR A 696 10.49 -4.92 34.41
C TYR A 696 10.02 -3.48 34.52
N LEU A 697 10.94 -2.56 34.23
CA LEU A 697 10.69 -1.14 34.12
C LEU A 697 10.99 -0.68 32.69
N MET A 698 10.03 0.00 32.08
CA MET A 698 10.21 0.78 30.87
C MET A 698 10.21 2.26 31.28
N ALA A 699 11.36 2.91 31.20
CA ALA A 699 11.49 4.35 31.40
C ALA A 699 11.57 5.05 30.05
N LEU A 700 10.80 6.10 29.86
CA LEU A 700 10.76 6.93 28.63
C LEU A 700 11.12 8.36 28.99
N CYS A 701 11.89 9.03 28.12
CA CYS A 701 12.08 10.46 28.16
C CYS A 701 10.96 11.15 27.36
N ARG A 702 10.36 12.20 27.93
CA ARG A 702 9.26 12.97 27.29
C ARG A 702 9.72 14.16 26.46
N GLY A 703 10.93 14.68 26.75
CA GLY A 703 11.53 15.82 26.06
C GLY A 703 12.35 15.45 24.83
N GLU A 704 12.99 16.45 24.22
CA GLU A 704 14.04 16.23 23.23
C GLU A 704 15.19 15.47 23.88
N THR A 705 15.53 14.33 23.32
CA THR A 705 16.59 13.47 23.86
C THR A 705 17.88 13.69 23.08
N ASP A 706 18.92 14.11 23.80
CA ASP A 706 20.30 13.98 23.32
C ASP A 706 20.67 12.49 23.43
N GLU A 707 21.07 11.86 22.32
CA GLU A 707 21.50 10.45 22.31
C GLU A 707 22.61 10.15 23.31
N ASP A 708 23.45 11.14 23.65
CA ASP A 708 24.54 11.06 24.60
C ASP A 708 24.16 11.57 26.01
N GLY A 709 22.99 12.17 26.18
CA GLY A 709 22.50 12.70 27.44
C GLY A 709 22.36 11.62 28.51
N LEU A 710 22.99 11.80 29.65
CA LEU A 710 22.89 10.87 30.78
C LEU A 710 21.68 11.20 31.63
N HIS A 711 20.69 10.31 31.65
CA HIS A 711 19.51 10.38 32.52
C HIS A 711 19.76 9.66 33.84
N LYS A 712 19.23 10.19 34.92
CA LYS A 712 19.22 9.56 36.25
C LYS A 712 17.87 9.77 36.91
N LEU A 713 17.25 8.69 37.32
CA LEU A 713 15.93 8.72 37.96
C LEU A 713 15.89 7.75 39.14
N GLN A 714 15.32 8.20 40.27
CA GLN A 714 15.14 7.37 41.45
C GLN A 714 13.71 6.80 41.48
N ILE A 715 13.58 5.47 41.43
CA ILE A 715 12.32 4.76 41.55
C ILE A 715 12.35 3.86 42.79
N GLY A 716 11.71 4.30 43.87
CA GLY A 716 11.83 3.64 45.16
C GLY A 716 13.28 3.61 45.64
N GLU A 717 13.83 2.41 45.87
CA GLU A 717 15.23 2.22 46.27
C GLU A 717 16.19 2.07 45.06
N GLN A 718 15.65 1.85 43.85
CA GLN A 718 16.46 1.65 42.62
C GLN A 718 16.77 2.97 41.94
N THR A 719 18.04 3.21 41.63
CA THR A 719 18.48 4.32 40.76
C THR A 719 18.62 3.83 39.35
N LEU A 720 17.80 4.34 38.45
CA LEU A 720 17.92 4.13 37.02
C LEU A 720 18.94 5.11 36.43
N SER A 721 19.81 4.65 35.53
CA SER A 721 20.75 5.49 34.82
C SER A 721 20.91 4.97 33.40
N TRP A 722 20.66 5.85 32.39
CA TRP A 722 20.72 5.45 30.99
C TRP A 722 21.07 6.63 30.08
N LYS A 723 21.33 6.35 28.80
CA LYS A 723 21.48 7.32 27.72
C LYS A 723 20.38 7.09 26.68
N GLY A 724 20.00 8.14 25.95
CA GLY A 724 19.01 8.09 24.89
C GLY A 724 17.56 8.09 25.39
N ALA A 725 16.62 7.84 24.52
CA ALA A 725 15.20 8.10 24.72
C ALA A 725 14.50 7.17 25.71
N TYR A 726 15.02 5.97 25.97
CA TYR A 726 14.37 4.98 26.82
C TYR A 726 15.35 4.02 27.52
N LEU A 727 14.84 3.36 28.53
CA LEU A 727 15.50 2.25 29.22
C LEU A 727 14.49 1.13 29.48
N LEU A 728 14.82 -0.09 29.03
CA LEU A 728 14.14 -1.31 29.48
C LEU A 728 15.07 -2.08 30.43
N THR A 729 14.66 -2.30 31.66
CA THR A 729 15.50 -2.97 32.66
C THR A 729 14.67 -3.79 33.65
N ARG A 730 15.31 -4.76 34.30
CA ARG A 730 14.70 -5.52 35.39
C ARG A 730 14.52 -4.63 36.64
N LYS A 731 13.36 -4.71 37.29
CA LYS A 731 13.11 -4.10 38.59
C LYS A 731 13.84 -4.88 39.66
N GLN A 732 14.66 -4.19 40.43
CA GLN A 732 15.40 -4.79 41.56
C GLN A 732 14.52 -5.00 42.80
#